data_1c86ceae8005c97a7982cb1585f50415
#
_entry.id   1c86ceae8005c97a7982cb1585f50415
#
_cell.length_a   1.000
_cell.length_b   1.000
_cell.length_c   1.000
_cell.angle_alpha   90.00
_cell.angle_beta   90.00
_cell.angle_gamma   90.00
#
_symmetry.space_group_name_H-M   'P 1'
#
loop_
_entity.id
_entity.type
_entity.pdbx_description
1 polymer ?
#
loop_
_entity_poly.entity_id
_entity_poly.type
_entity_poly.pdbx_seq_one_letter_code
_entity_poly.pdbx_strand_id
1 'polypeptide(L)'
;MYANVIVDISHEKLDKTFQYSIPDELLCDIRPGVCVDIPFGSRTITGYVIEVTDKPEYDPARTKPLIGVKADSVAVEAKLIALAAWIRRNYGSTMNQALKTVIPVKKQAKEQVSRSIALKIDKVKARAQLALCEAKKQKAKARLFRALIDADDGARLEYSFVTGKLSVSAATIRALEQSGFIEVITQSGYRNPVEHMSADTYDKVLNAAQQSVVDAIEGDIAAGLRNTYLIKGVTGSGKTEVYMELIAHCIQSGRQAIVLIPEIALTYQTVMRFFARFGNRVSIINSRLSNGERYDQFERAKNGDIDIMIGPRSALFTPFSNLGLIIIDEEHENSYKSESVPRYHAREVAIEYARMSDAIVVLGSATPSVDSYYKAKTGVYRLLELDKRVDDRPLPKCEVVDLRQELREGNRSILSTRLQELMEERLLNGQQTMLFLNRRGKSAFMSCRACGFVVKCPHCDVSLSEHSGGVMVCHYCGYRQPVPKVCPSCGSKYISGFKAGTQKIEAMVAKRFPQARILRMDYDTTRAKDAYEKILQAFSNHEADILIGTQMIVKGHDFSNVTLVGVLAADMSLHVNDFHAAERTFALLTQAAGRAGRGKLPGNVVIQTYDPDHYAIRTAKEQDYEAFYDKEIEYRRLMHYPPVWNMLLVHVTSPDESECASMAQQVYDIASQMISHTDEDQSPDDRHQIQLIGPADATIAKVNDIYRKVIYMKTSDYAALISIKDVIEQAVKADTAMKHANISFDFNPMSGF
;
A
#
# COMPACT_ATOMS: atom_id res chain seq x y z
N MET A 1 -27.62 18.67 22.21
CA MET A 1 -26.51 18.05 21.45
C MET A 1 -25.62 19.11 20.84
N TYR A 2 -24.36 18.80 20.61
CA TYR A 2 -23.35 19.72 20.10
C TYR A 2 -22.66 19.13 18.88
N ALA A 3 -22.23 20.00 17.96
CA ALA A 3 -21.43 19.63 16.79
C ALA A 3 -20.03 20.26 16.93
N ASN A 4 -19.00 19.42 16.82
CA ASN A 4 -17.64 19.88 16.65
C ASN A 4 -17.40 20.14 15.17
N VAL A 5 -17.10 21.40 14.81
CA VAL A 5 -17.01 21.87 13.43
C VAL A 5 -15.62 22.36 13.13
N ILE A 6 -15.08 21.98 11.97
CA ILE A 6 -13.85 22.51 11.41
C ILE A 6 -14.18 23.59 10.37
N VAL A 7 -13.52 24.73 10.50
CA VAL A 7 -13.89 25.95 9.74
C VAL A 7 -13.20 26.02 8.37
N ASP A 8 -12.00 25.47 8.25
CA ASP A 8 -11.23 25.56 7.00
C ASP A 8 -10.32 24.34 6.84
N ILE A 9 -10.60 23.58 5.80
CA ILE A 9 -9.82 22.38 5.46
C ILE A 9 -8.55 22.76 4.69
N SER A 10 -8.48 23.96 4.12
CA SER A 10 -7.40 24.41 3.22
C SER A 10 -6.15 24.95 3.93
N HIS A 11 -6.24 25.33 5.21
CA HIS A 11 -5.14 25.94 5.97
C HIS A 11 -4.36 24.97 6.87
N GLU A 12 -3.07 25.23 7.06
CA GLU A 12 -2.17 24.48 7.94
C GLU A 12 -2.61 24.43 9.42
N LYS A 13 -3.56 25.27 9.82
CA LYS A 13 -4.12 25.35 11.19
C LYS A 13 -5.40 24.53 11.36
N LEU A 14 -5.45 23.33 10.81
CA LEU A 14 -6.53 22.36 11.02
C LEU A 14 -6.73 21.92 12.50
N ASP A 15 -5.95 22.47 13.42
CA ASP A 15 -5.91 22.01 14.81
C ASP A 15 -7.01 22.63 15.70
N LYS A 16 -7.83 23.53 15.17
CA LYS A 16 -8.91 24.14 15.95
C LYS A 16 -10.28 23.70 15.45
N THR A 17 -10.89 22.85 16.24
CA THR A 17 -12.32 22.57 16.15
C THR A 17 -13.07 23.55 17.02
N PHE A 18 -14.25 23.96 16.57
CA PHE A 18 -15.15 24.85 17.31
C PHE A 18 -16.44 24.09 17.59
N GLN A 19 -16.88 24.12 18.83
CA GLN A 19 -18.10 23.47 19.21
C GLN A 19 -19.29 24.45 19.10
N TYR A 20 -20.38 23.96 18.48
CA TYR A 20 -21.66 24.68 18.33
C TYR A 20 -22.80 23.84 18.88
N SER A 21 -23.84 24.47 19.44
CA SER A 21 -25.06 23.76 19.79
C SER A 21 -25.85 23.43 18.53
N ILE A 22 -26.51 22.28 18.51
CA ILE A 22 -27.37 21.87 17.41
C ILE A 22 -28.79 22.25 17.76
N PRO A 23 -29.47 23.13 17.00
CA PRO A 23 -30.90 23.40 17.15
C PRO A 23 -31.74 22.12 16.95
N ASP A 24 -32.84 21.98 17.69
CA ASP A 24 -33.70 20.78 17.61
C ASP A 24 -34.22 20.51 16.20
N GLU A 25 -34.44 21.54 15.40
CA GLU A 25 -34.88 21.46 14.00
C GLU A 25 -33.84 20.83 13.07
N LEU A 26 -32.55 20.88 13.43
CA LEU A 26 -31.42 20.37 12.62
C LEU A 26 -30.89 19.03 13.11
N LEU A 27 -31.39 18.50 14.23
CA LEU A 27 -30.86 17.28 14.85
C LEU A 27 -30.81 16.06 13.92
N CYS A 28 -31.82 15.91 13.05
CA CYS A 28 -31.90 14.79 12.10
C CYS A 28 -30.94 14.93 10.92
N ASP A 29 -30.52 16.15 10.59
CA ASP A 29 -29.72 16.46 9.40
C ASP A 29 -28.23 16.58 9.72
N ILE A 30 -27.88 16.78 10.98
CA ILE A 30 -26.48 16.97 11.42
C ILE A 30 -25.82 15.61 11.70
N ARG A 31 -24.81 15.30 10.89
CA ARG A 31 -23.94 14.12 11.03
C ARG A 31 -22.51 14.47 10.60
N PRO A 32 -21.50 13.70 10.98
CA PRO A 32 -20.14 13.91 10.48
C PRO A 32 -20.08 13.98 8.96
N GLY A 33 -19.39 14.99 8.42
CA GLY A 33 -19.29 15.27 7.00
C GLY A 33 -20.27 16.31 6.48
N VAL A 34 -21.31 16.66 7.22
CA VAL A 34 -22.29 17.68 6.79
C VAL A 34 -21.64 19.06 6.83
N CYS A 35 -21.88 19.83 5.76
CA CYS A 35 -21.48 21.21 5.65
C CYS A 35 -22.52 22.10 6.29
N VAL A 36 -22.09 22.97 7.20
CA VAL A 36 -22.96 23.84 7.99
C VAL A 36 -22.50 25.29 7.94
N ASP A 37 -23.46 26.19 8.01
CA ASP A 37 -23.19 27.60 8.22
C ASP A 37 -23.12 27.90 9.74
N ILE A 38 -22.02 28.50 10.14
CA ILE A 38 -21.72 28.77 11.53
C ILE A 38 -21.44 30.27 11.77
N PRO A 39 -21.81 30.79 12.95
CA PRO A 39 -21.45 32.16 13.33
C PRO A 39 -19.99 32.23 13.82
N PHE A 40 -19.13 32.95 13.11
CA PHE A 40 -17.75 33.13 13.47
C PHE A 40 -17.41 34.62 13.62
N GLY A 41 -17.26 35.08 14.85
CA GLY A 41 -17.16 36.52 15.15
C GLY A 41 -18.45 37.26 14.76
N SER A 42 -18.33 38.22 13.85
CA SER A 42 -19.44 38.98 13.24
C SER A 42 -19.86 38.46 11.86
N ARG A 43 -19.29 37.35 11.40
CA ARG A 43 -19.55 36.80 10.05
C ARG A 43 -20.17 35.41 10.13
N THR A 44 -20.95 35.04 9.13
CA THR A 44 -21.34 33.65 8.89
C THR A 44 -20.32 33.04 7.96
N ILE A 45 -19.76 31.88 8.35
CA ILE A 45 -18.81 31.14 7.54
C ILE A 45 -19.25 29.66 7.47
N THR A 46 -18.75 28.97 6.48
CA THR A 46 -19.05 27.57 6.27
C THR A 46 -18.03 26.72 7.02
N GLY A 47 -18.52 25.65 7.65
CA GLY A 47 -17.69 24.64 8.29
C GLY A 47 -18.22 23.23 8.05
N TYR A 48 -17.43 22.23 8.41
CA TYR A 48 -17.80 20.82 8.28
C TYR A 48 -17.92 20.19 9.66
N VAL A 49 -19.02 19.50 9.91
CA VAL A 49 -19.20 18.73 11.15
C VAL A 49 -18.28 17.54 11.15
N ILE A 50 -17.44 17.42 12.17
CA ILE A 50 -16.51 16.30 12.32
C ILE A 50 -16.95 15.30 13.38
N GLU A 51 -17.76 15.75 14.35
CA GLU A 51 -18.26 14.94 15.44
C GLU A 51 -19.56 15.53 15.99
N VAL A 52 -20.49 14.68 16.39
CA VAL A 52 -21.69 15.05 17.12
C VAL A 52 -21.58 14.43 18.52
N THR A 53 -21.76 15.23 19.56
CA THR A 53 -21.60 14.81 20.96
C THR A 53 -22.70 15.41 21.83
N ASP A 54 -23.01 14.76 22.94
CA ASP A 54 -23.88 15.27 24.00
C ASP A 54 -23.13 16.06 25.08
N LYS A 55 -21.79 15.96 25.08
CA LYS A 55 -20.92 16.59 26.07
C LYS A 55 -20.46 17.98 25.59
N PRO A 56 -20.74 19.05 26.36
CA PRO A 56 -20.20 20.37 26.07
C PRO A 56 -18.69 20.43 26.39
N GLU A 57 -17.90 20.96 25.46
CA GLU A 57 -16.48 21.29 25.70
C GLU A 57 -16.30 22.67 26.32
N TYR A 58 -17.32 23.52 26.21
CA TYR A 58 -17.37 24.88 26.67
C TYR A 58 -18.64 25.11 27.49
N ASP A 59 -18.72 26.27 28.17
CA ASP A 59 -19.93 26.69 28.89
C ASP A 59 -21.14 26.66 27.93
N PRO A 60 -22.17 25.84 28.21
CA PRO A 60 -23.35 25.72 27.37
C PRO A 60 -24.03 27.06 27.07
N ALA A 61 -24.01 28.02 28.03
CA ALA A 61 -24.60 29.35 27.88
C ALA A 61 -23.84 30.24 26.88
N ARG A 62 -22.58 29.92 26.60
CA ARG A 62 -21.72 30.65 25.63
C ARG A 62 -21.55 29.95 24.31
N THR A 63 -22.03 28.72 24.18
CA THR A 63 -21.94 27.97 22.93
C THR A 63 -22.99 28.47 21.95
N LYS A 64 -22.56 28.99 20.78
CA LYS A 64 -23.44 29.51 19.74
C LYS A 64 -24.12 28.38 18.99
N PRO A 65 -25.37 28.55 18.51
CA PRO A 65 -26.05 27.55 17.69
C PRO A 65 -25.50 27.55 16.25
N LEU A 66 -25.64 26.39 15.58
CA LEU A 66 -25.53 26.30 14.12
C LEU A 66 -26.60 27.13 13.45
N ILE A 67 -26.30 27.74 12.30
CA ILE A 67 -27.24 28.59 11.55
C ILE A 67 -28.10 27.75 10.61
N GLY A 68 -27.50 26.74 9.94
CA GLY A 68 -28.21 25.90 9.00
C GLY A 68 -27.30 24.88 8.32
N VAL A 69 -27.91 23.97 7.57
CA VAL A 69 -27.24 23.00 6.72
C VAL A 69 -27.16 23.53 5.30
N LYS A 70 -26.00 23.46 4.68
CA LYS A 70 -25.79 23.91 3.30
C LYS A 70 -26.10 22.76 2.33
N ALA A 71 -27.25 22.83 1.66
CA ALA A 71 -27.74 21.77 0.77
C ALA A 71 -26.84 21.49 -0.46
N ASP A 72 -26.13 22.50 -0.95
CA ASP A 72 -25.27 22.43 -2.16
C ASP A 72 -23.79 22.13 -1.87
N SER A 73 -23.44 21.81 -0.64
CA SER A 73 -22.04 21.48 -0.34
C SER A 73 -21.65 20.16 -0.98
N VAL A 74 -20.55 20.20 -1.69
CA VAL A 74 -19.97 19.11 -2.48
C VAL A 74 -20.01 17.79 -1.70
N ALA A 75 -20.92 16.91 -2.07
CA ALA A 75 -21.15 15.61 -1.41
C ALA A 75 -19.90 14.76 -1.25
N VAL A 76 -18.86 15.03 -2.05
CA VAL A 76 -17.58 14.33 -2.06
C VAL A 76 -16.73 14.65 -0.83
N GLU A 77 -16.56 15.93 -0.49
CA GLU A 77 -15.77 16.35 0.67
C GLU A 77 -16.44 15.89 1.97
N ALA A 78 -17.76 15.91 2.01
CA ALA A 78 -18.53 15.39 3.13
C ALA A 78 -18.25 13.89 3.39
N LYS A 79 -18.23 13.06 2.34
CA LYS A 79 -17.91 11.62 2.46
C LYS A 79 -16.50 11.39 2.97
N LEU A 80 -15.52 12.15 2.46
CA LEU A 80 -14.12 12.03 2.90
C LEU A 80 -13.93 12.48 4.37
N ILE A 81 -14.65 13.51 4.81
CA ILE A 81 -14.62 13.96 6.21
C ILE A 81 -15.28 12.91 7.12
N ALA A 82 -16.42 12.34 6.70
CA ALA A 82 -17.06 11.24 7.44
C ALA A 82 -16.14 10.01 7.52
N LEU A 83 -15.41 9.71 6.45
CA LEU A 83 -14.40 8.64 6.42
C LEU A 83 -13.23 8.95 7.37
N ALA A 84 -12.78 10.20 7.44
CA ALA A 84 -11.76 10.63 8.40
C ALA A 84 -12.22 10.47 9.86
N ALA A 85 -13.48 10.81 10.15
CA ALA A 85 -14.07 10.62 11.48
C ALA A 85 -14.15 9.12 11.84
N TRP A 86 -14.54 8.28 10.89
CA TRP A 86 -14.55 6.82 11.06
C TRP A 86 -13.14 6.26 11.30
N ILE A 87 -12.13 6.72 10.55
CA ILE A 87 -10.71 6.33 10.73
C ILE A 87 -10.23 6.72 12.14
N ARG A 88 -10.51 7.97 12.57
CA ARG A 88 -10.17 8.44 13.92
C ARG A 88 -10.72 7.49 14.99
N ARG A 89 -12.02 7.18 14.90
CA ARG A 89 -12.71 6.34 15.88
C ARG A 89 -12.13 4.93 15.94
N ASN A 90 -11.91 4.31 14.77
CA ASN A 90 -11.56 2.89 14.69
C ASN A 90 -10.05 2.63 14.87
N TYR A 91 -9.18 3.62 14.64
CA TYR A 91 -7.72 3.40 14.69
C TYR A 91 -7.01 4.28 15.71
N GLY A 92 -7.70 5.14 16.42
CA GLY A 92 -7.11 6.03 17.41
C GLY A 92 -6.12 7.03 16.79
N SER A 93 -6.58 8.26 16.59
CA SER A 93 -5.75 9.37 16.09
C SER A 93 -6.41 10.70 16.44
N THR A 94 -5.71 11.80 16.22
CA THR A 94 -6.37 13.10 16.22
C THR A 94 -7.19 13.27 14.93
N MET A 95 -8.24 14.09 14.97
CA MET A 95 -9.01 14.36 13.76
C MET A 95 -8.15 15.00 12.65
N ASN A 96 -7.20 15.83 13.04
CA ASN A 96 -6.24 16.43 12.13
C ASN A 96 -5.38 15.39 11.42
N GLN A 97 -4.89 14.36 12.13
CA GLN A 97 -4.13 13.26 11.51
C GLN A 97 -4.99 12.48 10.52
N ALA A 98 -6.23 12.19 10.87
CA ALA A 98 -7.18 11.49 10.00
C ALA A 98 -7.51 12.32 8.75
N LEU A 99 -7.79 13.62 8.90
CA LEU A 99 -8.04 14.54 7.78
C LEU A 99 -6.81 14.70 6.87
N LYS A 100 -5.61 14.82 7.43
CA LYS A 100 -4.35 14.86 6.64
C LYS A 100 -4.12 13.57 5.85
N THR A 101 -4.63 12.45 6.33
CA THR A 101 -4.55 11.16 5.63
C THR A 101 -5.51 11.11 4.45
N VAL A 102 -6.75 11.56 4.66
CA VAL A 102 -7.84 11.46 3.67
C VAL A 102 -7.78 12.62 2.66
N ILE A 103 -7.29 13.80 3.07
CA ILE A 103 -7.13 14.99 2.22
C ILE A 103 -5.65 15.39 2.19
N PRO A 104 -4.80 14.63 1.49
CA PRO A 104 -3.33 14.79 1.59
C PRO A 104 -2.79 16.03 0.90
N VAL A 105 -3.56 16.70 0.03
CA VAL A 105 -3.10 17.83 -0.78
C VAL A 105 -3.90 19.08 -0.45
N LYS A 106 -3.27 20.04 0.22
CA LYS A 106 -3.92 21.25 0.75
C LYS A 106 -3.56 22.55 0.04
N LYS A 107 -2.54 22.60 -0.81
CA LYS A 107 -2.14 23.83 -1.52
C LYS A 107 -2.51 23.72 -2.98
N GLN A 108 -3.27 24.71 -3.47
CA GLN A 108 -3.34 24.99 -4.88
C GLN A 108 -1.90 25.12 -5.40
N ALA A 109 -1.44 24.14 -6.16
CA ALA A 109 -0.26 24.32 -6.96
C ALA A 109 -0.57 25.47 -7.94
N LYS A 110 0.41 26.36 -8.20
CA LYS A 110 0.24 27.34 -9.25
C LYS A 110 -0.20 26.61 -10.50
N GLU A 111 -1.36 26.99 -11.03
CA GLU A 111 -1.88 26.45 -12.29
C GLU A 111 -0.76 26.45 -13.33
N GLN A 112 -0.57 25.33 -13.99
CA GLN A 112 0.36 25.29 -15.10
C GLN A 112 -0.34 25.94 -16.28
N VAL A 113 -0.09 27.24 -16.42
CA VAL A 113 -0.55 28.01 -17.56
C VAL A 113 0.34 27.66 -18.73
N SER A 114 -0.08 26.74 -19.59
CA SER A 114 0.57 26.56 -20.88
C SER A 114 0.15 27.72 -21.78
N ARG A 115 1.14 28.38 -22.34
CA ARG A 115 0.92 29.46 -23.33
C ARG A 115 1.37 28.94 -24.68
N SER A 116 0.50 29.04 -25.65
CA SER A 116 0.83 28.79 -27.05
C SER A 116 0.55 30.02 -27.91
N ILE A 117 1.23 30.11 -29.02
CA ILE A 117 1.11 31.21 -29.96
C ILE A 117 0.60 30.66 -31.29
N ALA A 118 -0.47 31.25 -31.77
CA ALA A 118 -1.06 30.91 -33.08
C ALA A 118 -1.14 32.15 -33.98
N LEU A 119 -1.21 31.96 -35.30
CA LEU A 119 -1.55 33.01 -36.24
C LEU A 119 -3.02 33.40 -36.09
N LYS A 120 -3.29 34.68 -35.93
CA LYS A 120 -4.64 35.27 -35.98
C LYS A 120 -5.05 35.70 -37.37
N ILE A 121 -4.09 35.75 -38.32
CA ILE A 121 -4.26 36.11 -39.73
C ILE A 121 -4.00 34.90 -40.63
N ASP A 122 -4.52 34.97 -41.84
CA ASP A 122 -4.26 33.93 -42.84
C ASP A 122 -2.75 33.88 -43.24
N LYS A 123 -2.31 32.71 -43.71
CA LYS A 123 -0.89 32.52 -44.10
C LYS A 123 -0.42 33.45 -45.20
N VAL A 124 -1.31 33.97 -46.09
CA VAL A 124 -0.96 34.91 -47.15
C VAL A 124 -0.56 36.25 -46.55
N LYS A 125 -1.38 36.77 -45.63
CA LYS A 125 -1.07 38.01 -44.88
C LYS A 125 0.15 37.84 -43.99
N ALA A 126 0.33 36.64 -43.37
CA ALA A 126 1.50 36.34 -42.56
C ALA A 126 2.81 36.38 -43.38
N ARG A 127 2.81 35.88 -44.63
CA ARG A 127 3.94 35.96 -45.56
C ARG A 127 4.25 37.40 -45.97
N ALA A 128 3.23 38.22 -46.20
CA ALA A 128 3.42 39.66 -46.50
C ALA A 128 4.07 40.39 -45.28
N GLN A 129 3.63 40.07 -44.05
CA GLN A 129 4.25 40.61 -42.84
C GLN A 129 5.68 40.11 -42.61
N LEU A 130 5.98 38.88 -42.95
CA LEU A 130 7.33 38.30 -42.89
C LEU A 130 8.25 39.12 -43.80
N ALA A 131 7.87 39.38 -45.07
CA ALA A 131 8.64 40.17 -46.03
C ALA A 131 8.88 41.59 -45.54
N LEU A 132 7.87 42.24 -44.91
CA LEU A 132 8.01 43.58 -44.31
C LEU A 132 8.96 43.54 -43.10
N CYS A 133 8.93 42.52 -42.26
CA CYS A 133 9.84 42.34 -41.13
C CYS A 133 11.29 42.12 -41.59
N GLU A 134 11.50 41.43 -42.67
CA GLU A 134 12.82 41.18 -43.27
C GLU A 134 13.38 42.50 -43.87
N ALA A 135 12.59 43.24 -44.67
CA ALA A 135 12.95 44.52 -45.19
C ALA A 135 13.35 45.54 -44.12
N LYS A 136 12.62 45.53 -43.00
CA LYS A 136 12.89 46.40 -41.84
C LYS A 136 13.94 45.83 -40.86
N LYS A 137 14.62 44.74 -41.20
CA LYS A 137 15.65 44.07 -40.38
C LYS A 137 15.18 43.66 -38.99
N GLN A 138 13.87 43.37 -38.80
CA GLN A 138 13.27 42.97 -37.54
C GLN A 138 13.42 41.43 -37.31
N LYS A 139 14.66 40.98 -37.09
CA LYS A 139 15.04 39.55 -37.05
C LYS A 139 14.18 38.67 -36.13
N ALA A 140 13.81 39.18 -34.95
CA ALA A 140 13.01 38.40 -33.96
C ALA A 140 11.58 38.15 -34.47
N LYS A 141 10.92 39.18 -35.03
CA LYS A 141 9.58 39.05 -35.62
C LYS A 141 9.58 38.16 -36.84
N ALA A 142 10.60 38.28 -37.72
CA ALA A 142 10.74 37.44 -38.88
C ALA A 142 10.90 35.97 -38.54
N ARG A 143 11.68 35.60 -37.50
CA ARG A 143 11.82 34.23 -37.02
C ARG A 143 10.48 33.64 -36.55
N LEU A 144 9.70 34.41 -35.79
CA LEU A 144 8.39 33.95 -35.30
C LEU A 144 7.41 33.74 -36.46
N PHE A 145 7.27 34.70 -37.39
CA PHE A 145 6.39 34.53 -38.54
C PHE A 145 6.79 33.36 -39.42
N ARG A 146 8.09 33.16 -39.66
CA ARG A 146 8.58 32.02 -40.45
C ARG A 146 8.17 30.69 -39.76
N ALA A 147 8.46 30.57 -38.46
CA ALA A 147 8.11 29.33 -37.72
C ALA A 147 6.60 29.05 -37.70
N LEU A 148 5.76 30.10 -37.59
CA LEU A 148 4.29 29.95 -37.63
C LEU A 148 3.74 29.65 -39.03
N ILE A 149 4.42 30.12 -40.09
CA ILE A 149 4.04 29.84 -41.48
C ILE A 149 4.43 28.42 -41.89
N ASP A 150 5.62 27.96 -41.44
CA ASP A 150 6.17 26.64 -41.73
C ASP A 150 5.44 25.51 -40.98
N ALA A 151 4.72 25.84 -39.92
CA ALA A 151 3.90 24.92 -39.18
C ALA A 151 2.62 24.57 -39.96
N ASP A 152 2.01 23.39 -39.64
CA ASP A 152 0.75 22.95 -40.25
C ASP A 152 -0.38 23.98 -40.01
N ASP A 153 -1.41 23.93 -40.87
CA ASP A 153 -2.55 24.84 -40.75
C ASP A 153 -3.26 24.67 -39.39
N GLY A 154 -3.32 25.77 -38.64
CA GLY A 154 -3.89 25.77 -37.29
C GLY A 154 -2.93 25.31 -36.18
N ALA A 155 -1.67 25.02 -36.50
CA ALA A 155 -0.65 24.63 -35.52
C ALA A 155 -0.35 25.76 -34.53
N ARG A 156 -0.06 25.40 -33.28
CA ARG A 156 0.30 26.31 -32.19
C ARG A 156 1.74 26.04 -31.79
N LEU A 157 2.51 27.11 -31.60
CA LEU A 157 3.87 27.02 -31.09
C LEU A 157 3.88 27.27 -29.59
N GLU A 158 4.56 26.45 -28.82
CA GLU A 158 4.73 26.65 -27.39
C GLU A 158 5.44 27.98 -27.10
N TYR A 159 4.94 28.74 -26.14
CA TYR A 159 5.53 30.04 -25.72
C TYR A 159 6.99 29.88 -25.26
N SER A 160 7.30 28.76 -24.57
CA SER A 160 8.65 28.40 -24.14
C SER A 160 9.61 28.17 -25.31
N PHE A 161 9.14 27.50 -26.37
CA PHE A 161 9.90 27.31 -27.63
C PHE A 161 10.19 28.64 -28.30
N VAL A 162 9.18 29.53 -28.37
CA VAL A 162 9.30 30.84 -29.02
C VAL A 162 10.27 31.76 -28.26
N THR A 163 10.17 31.76 -26.92
CA THR A 163 11.07 32.61 -26.10
C THR A 163 12.48 32.03 -25.97
N GLY A 164 12.60 30.72 -25.85
CA GLY A 164 13.88 30.01 -25.69
C GLY A 164 14.59 29.78 -27.02
N LYS A 165 14.11 28.84 -27.86
CA LYS A 165 14.79 28.44 -29.10
C LYS A 165 14.74 29.49 -30.20
N LEU A 166 13.59 30.16 -30.37
CA LEU A 166 13.49 31.22 -31.38
C LEU A 166 14.01 32.55 -30.85
N SER A 167 14.34 32.68 -29.56
CA SER A 167 14.87 33.91 -28.93
C SER A 167 14.04 35.15 -29.26
N VAL A 168 12.70 35.05 -29.12
CA VAL A 168 11.77 36.16 -29.31
C VAL A 168 11.35 36.68 -27.94
N SER A 169 11.59 37.96 -27.66
CA SER A 169 11.29 38.55 -26.34
C SER A 169 9.78 38.65 -26.10
N ALA A 170 9.37 38.56 -24.82
CA ALA A 170 7.99 38.72 -24.40
C ALA A 170 7.37 40.06 -24.85
N ALA A 171 8.17 41.13 -24.90
CA ALA A 171 7.74 42.41 -25.39
C ALA A 171 7.39 42.36 -26.90
N THR A 172 8.18 41.64 -27.71
CA THR A 172 7.91 41.47 -29.14
C THR A 172 6.62 40.65 -29.37
N ILE A 173 6.39 39.59 -28.57
CA ILE A 173 5.17 38.79 -28.64
C ILE A 173 3.94 39.65 -28.31
N ARG A 174 3.97 40.41 -27.21
CA ARG A 174 2.88 41.31 -26.82
C ARG A 174 2.59 42.37 -27.91
N ALA A 175 3.61 42.94 -28.52
CA ALA A 175 3.45 43.94 -29.59
C ALA A 175 2.76 43.31 -30.84
N LEU A 176 3.09 42.07 -31.20
CA LEU A 176 2.47 41.35 -32.32
C LEU A 176 1.03 40.92 -32.00
N GLU A 177 0.74 40.56 -30.77
CA GLU A 177 -0.60 40.27 -30.29
C GLU A 177 -1.50 41.51 -30.31
N GLN A 178 -1.01 42.65 -29.76
CA GLN A 178 -1.72 43.90 -29.79
C GLN A 178 -1.98 44.41 -31.23
N SER A 179 -1.07 44.09 -32.14
CA SER A 179 -1.24 44.43 -33.56
C SER A 179 -2.19 43.45 -34.29
N GLY A 180 -2.73 42.44 -33.63
CA GLY A 180 -3.68 41.50 -34.17
C GLY A 180 -3.13 40.47 -35.15
N PHE A 181 -1.80 40.30 -35.21
CA PHE A 181 -1.17 39.32 -36.11
C PHE A 181 -1.09 37.91 -35.53
N ILE A 182 -0.96 37.80 -34.22
CA ILE A 182 -0.89 36.57 -33.49
C ILE A 182 -1.87 36.59 -32.32
N GLU A 183 -2.18 35.43 -31.81
CA GLU A 183 -2.96 35.22 -30.58
C GLU A 183 -2.13 34.41 -29.60
N VAL A 184 -2.03 34.89 -28.35
CA VAL A 184 -1.47 34.10 -27.25
C VAL A 184 -2.59 33.37 -26.55
N ILE A 185 -2.70 32.09 -26.84
CA ILE A 185 -3.71 31.22 -26.24
C ILE A 185 -3.15 30.74 -24.91
N THR A 186 -3.79 31.16 -23.85
CA THR A 186 -3.48 30.71 -22.50
C THR A 186 -4.43 29.57 -22.16
N GLN A 187 -3.90 28.37 -22.02
CA GLN A 187 -4.66 27.23 -21.55
C GLN A 187 -4.17 26.90 -20.14
N SER A 188 -5.05 26.98 -19.16
CA SER A 188 -4.84 26.31 -17.88
C SER A 188 -5.04 24.82 -18.12
N GLY A 189 -3.99 24.06 -18.00
CA GLY A 189 -4.01 22.62 -18.19
C GLY A 189 -3.54 21.92 -16.92
N TYR A 190 -4.23 20.86 -16.53
CA TYR A 190 -3.74 19.95 -15.50
C TYR A 190 -2.54 19.16 -16.04
N ARG A 191 -1.53 18.95 -15.20
CA ARG A 191 -0.42 18.05 -15.51
C ARG A 191 -0.97 16.62 -15.62
N ASN A 192 -0.83 16.02 -16.78
CA ASN A 192 -1.27 14.65 -17.00
C ASN A 192 -0.05 13.71 -17.08
N PRO A 193 0.18 12.85 -16.07
CA PRO A 193 1.33 11.95 -16.07
C PRO A 193 1.31 10.89 -17.17
N VAL A 194 0.18 10.72 -17.86
CA VAL A 194 0.00 9.74 -18.96
C VAL A 194 -0.17 10.39 -20.35
N GLU A 195 0.01 11.72 -20.47
CA GLU A 195 -0.26 12.48 -21.70
C GLU A 195 0.59 12.02 -22.92
N HIS A 196 1.78 11.49 -22.67
CA HIS A 196 2.71 11.07 -23.73
C HIS A 196 2.70 9.55 -23.98
N MET A 197 1.72 8.84 -23.41
CA MET A 197 1.62 7.39 -23.57
C MET A 197 0.85 7.06 -24.86
N SER A 198 1.47 6.31 -25.75
CA SER A 198 0.80 5.64 -26.88
C SER A 198 0.68 4.16 -26.55
N ALA A 199 -0.50 3.60 -26.72
CA ALA A 199 -0.76 2.20 -26.44
C ALA A 199 -1.20 1.46 -27.69
N ASP A 200 -0.83 0.19 -27.77
CA ASP A 200 -1.38 -0.74 -28.74
C ASP A 200 -2.86 -0.99 -28.46
N THR A 201 -3.60 -1.47 -29.45
CA THR A 201 -5.01 -1.83 -29.30
C THR A 201 -5.18 -2.95 -28.27
N TYR A 202 -6.22 -2.83 -27.44
CA TYR A 202 -6.58 -3.83 -26.46
C TYR A 202 -7.60 -4.81 -27.07
N ASP A 203 -7.18 -6.06 -27.38
CA ASP A 203 -7.99 -7.08 -28.04
C ASP A 203 -8.18 -8.37 -27.22
N LYS A 204 -8.17 -8.28 -25.90
CA LYS A 204 -8.31 -9.46 -25.05
C LYS A 204 -9.75 -9.79 -24.75
N VAL A 205 -10.10 -11.07 -24.92
CA VAL A 205 -11.41 -11.65 -24.62
C VAL A 205 -11.29 -12.53 -23.37
N LEU A 206 -12.28 -12.44 -22.48
CA LEU A 206 -12.34 -13.28 -21.29
C LEU A 206 -12.58 -14.75 -21.65
N ASN A 207 -11.92 -15.66 -20.94
CA ASN A 207 -12.27 -17.06 -20.97
C ASN A 207 -13.53 -17.36 -20.13
N ALA A 208 -14.08 -18.57 -20.25
CA ALA A 208 -15.34 -18.95 -19.57
C ALA A 208 -15.27 -18.80 -18.05
N ALA A 209 -14.13 -19.10 -17.41
CA ALA A 209 -13.98 -18.98 -15.97
C ALA A 209 -13.93 -17.50 -15.53
N GLN A 210 -13.21 -16.66 -16.27
CA GLN A 210 -13.17 -15.22 -16.03
C GLN A 210 -14.55 -14.57 -16.24
N GLN A 211 -15.26 -14.96 -17.31
CA GLN A 211 -16.61 -14.48 -17.58
C GLN A 211 -17.58 -14.87 -16.45
N SER A 212 -17.52 -16.10 -15.96
CA SER A 212 -18.35 -16.55 -14.83
C SER A 212 -18.16 -15.72 -13.57
N VAL A 213 -16.91 -15.27 -13.29
CA VAL A 213 -16.63 -14.36 -12.15
C VAL A 213 -17.25 -13.00 -12.37
N VAL A 214 -17.16 -12.44 -13.57
CA VAL A 214 -17.80 -11.15 -13.92
C VAL A 214 -19.32 -11.26 -13.80
N ASP A 215 -19.92 -12.29 -14.41
CA ASP A 215 -21.36 -12.50 -14.38
C ASP A 215 -21.91 -12.67 -12.96
N ALA A 216 -21.15 -13.33 -12.07
CA ALA A 216 -21.53 -13.51 -10.68
C ALA A 216 -21.57 -12.18 -9.91
N ILE A 217 -20.61 -11.28 -10.17
CA ILE A 217 -20.55 -9.94 -9.55
C ILE A 217 -21.65 -9.05 -10.12
N GLU A 218 -21.81 -9.02 -11.44
CA GLU A 218 -22.85 -8.22 -12.11
C GLU A 218 -24.27 -8.67 -11.74
N GLY A 219 -24.46 -9.98 -11.57
CA GLY A 219 -25.73 -10.53 -11.07
C GLY A 219 -26.09 -10.02 -9.67
N ASP A 220 -25.11 -9.96 -8.77
CA ASP A 220 -25.32 -9.38 -7.43
C ASP A 220 -25.62 -7.88 -7.50
N ILE A 221 -24.87 -7.13 -8.33
CA ILE A 221 -25.11 -5.69 -8.52
C ILE A 221 -26.52 -5.44 -9.04
N ALA A 222 -26.97 -6.22 -10.01
CA ALA A 222 -28.32 -6.14 -10.57
C ALA A 222 -29.40 -6.50 -9.54
N ALA A 223 -29.10 -7.41 -8.61
CA ALA A 223 -29.96 -7.73 -7.47
C ALA A 223 -29.94 -6.69 -6.34
N GLY A 224 -29.17 -5.60 -6.49
CA GLY A 224 -29.02 -4.55 -5.48
C GLY A 224 -28.06 -4.90 -4.34
N LEU A 225 -27.31 -6.00 -4.44
CA LEU A 225 -26.34 -6.39 -3.43
C LEU A 225 -25.03 -5.62 -3.60
N ARG A 226 -24.41 -5.26 -2.48
CA ARG A 226 -23.14 -4.52 -2.42
C ARG A 226 -22.12 -5.29 -1.56
N ASN A 227 -21.76 -6.47 -2.06
CA ASN A 227 -20.84 -7.36 -1.37
C ASN A 227 -19.38 -6.89 -1.49
N THR A 228 -18.55 -7.37 -0.58
CA THR A 228 -17.11 -7.43 -0.77
C THR A 228 -16.76 -8.80 -1.38
N TYR A 229 -16.06 -8.80 -2.50
CA TYR A 229 -15.68 -10.00 -3.23
C TYR A 229 -14.20 -10.30 -3.02
N LEU A 230 -13.85 -11.57 -2.80
CA LEU A 230 -12.48 -12.05 -2.81
C LEU A 230 -12.27 -12.94 -4.05
N ILE A 231 -11.48 -12.47 -5.01
CA ILE A 231 -11.06 -13.25 -6.17
C ILE A 231 -9.74 -13.94 -5.85
N LYS A 232 -9.80 -15.22 -5.49
CA LYS A 232 -8.62 -16.08 -5.35
C LYS A 232 -8.29 -16.65 -6.73
N GLY A 233 -7.15 -16.28 -7.29
CA GLY A 233 -6.77 -16.76 -8.62
C GLY A 233 -5.28 -17.02 -8.70
N VAL A 234 -4.88 -18.18 -9.20
CA VAL A 234 -3.48 -18.53 -9.36
C VAL A 234 -2.71 -17.48 -10.16
N THR A 235 -1.39 -17.40 -9.96
CA THR A 235 -0.55 -16.46 -10.72
C THR A 235 -0.67 -16.74 -12.22
N GLY A 236 -1.10 -15.72 -12.99
CA GLY A 236 -1.33 -15.87 -14.43
C GLY A 236 -2.74 -16.35 -14.80
N SER A 237 -3.71 -16.35 -13.87
CA SER A 237 -5.12 -16.66 -14.16
C SER A 237 -5.87 -15.54 -14.89
N GLY A 238 -5.24 -14.35 -15.04
CA GLY A 238 -5.84 -13.21 -15.72
C GLY A 238 -6.80 -12.39 -14.86
N LYS A 239 -6.61 -12.32 -13.55
CA LYS A 239 -7.37 -11.44 -12.63
C LYS A 239 -7.50 -10.01 -13.16
N THR A 240 -6.43 -9.47 -13.72
CA THR A 240 -6.41 -8.10 -14.26
C THR A 240 -7.43 -7.91 -15.38
N GLU A 241 -7.66 -8.92 -16.22
CA GLU A 241 -8.66 -8.86 -17.29
C GLU A 241 -10.08 -8.82 -16.72
N VAL A 242 -10.33 -9.58 -15.64
CA VAL A 242 -11.62 -9.50 -14.88
C VAL A 242 -11.81 -8.10 -14.30
N TYR A 243 -10.76 -7.52 -13.72
CA TYR A 243 -10.85 -6.13 -13.19
C TYR A 243 -11.18 -5.14 -14.30
N MET A 244 -10.53 -5.26 -15.46
CA MET A 244 -10.79 -4.35 -16.59
C MET A 244 -12.23 -4.47 -17.10
N GLU A 245 -12.82 -5.68 -17.07
CA GLU A 245 -14.23 -5.85 -17.48
C GLU A 245 -15.18 -5.22 -16.47
N LEU A 246 -14.99 -5.47 -15.17
CA LEU A 246 -15.77 -4.83 -14.12
C LEU A 246 -15.69 -3.30 -14.14
N ILE A 247 -14.50 -2.76 -14.43
CA ILE A 247 -14.31 -1.31 -14.60
C ILE A 247 -15.09 -0.81 -15.82
N ALA A 248 -15.06 -1.53 -16.94
CA ALA A 248 -15.79 -1.14 -18.14
C ALA A 248 -17.30 -1.05 -17.86
N HIS A 249 -17.87 -2.04 -17.18
CA HIS A 249 -19.28 -2.03 -16.77
C HIS A 249 -19.60 -0.90 -15.78
N CYS A 250 -18.72 -0.67 -14.80
CA CYS A 250 -18.85 0.42 -13.85
C CYS A 250 -18.92 1.79 -14.58
N ILE A 251 -18.03 2.01 -15.55
CA ILE A 251 -17.98 3.26 -16.33
C ILE A 251 -19.18 3.38 -17.26
N GLN A 252 -19.63 2.29 -17.88
CA GLN A 252 -20.84 2.29 -18.73
C GLN A 252 -22.09 2.66 -17.94
N SER A 253 -22.15 2.32 -16.65
CA SER A 253 -23.21 2.73 -15.73
C SER A 253 -23.07 4.18 -15.23
N GLY A 254 -22.11 4.96 -15.73
CA GLY A 254 -21.84 6.34 -15.33
C GLY A 254 -21.18 6.46 -13.97
N ARG A 255 -20.55 5.40 -13.48
CA ARG A 255 -19.85 5.37 -12.18
C ARG A 255 -18.32 5.34 -12.38
N GLN A 256 -17.57 5.57 -11.30
CA GLN A 256 -16.14 5.74 -11.28
C GLN A 256 -15.46 4.63 -10.47
N ALA A 257 -14.19 4.33 -10.78
CA ALA A 257 -13.46 3.23 -10.18
C ALA A 257 -12.11 3.65 -9.59
N ILE A 258 -11.77 3.10 -8.43
CA ILE A 258 -10.44 3.18 -7.82
C ILE A 258 -9.78 1.81 -7.92
N VAL A 259 -8.53 1.77 -8.37
CA VAL A 259 -7.72 0.54 -8.45
C VAL A 259 -6.47 0.72 -7.60
N LEU A 260 -6.40 -0.01 -6.51
CA LEU A 260 -5.24 -0.02 -5.64
C LEU A 260 -4.28 -1.12 -6.09
N ILE A 261 -3.05 -0.72 -6.40
CA ILE A 261 -1.96 -1.62 -6.79
C ILE A 261 -0.75 -1.29 -5.91
N PRO A 262 -0.06 -2.28 -5.33
CA PRO A 262 1.16 -2.02 -4.56
C PRO A 262 2.19 -1.24 -5.39
N GLU A 263 2.87 -0.27 -4.78
CA GLU A 263 3.77 0.65 -5.51
C GLU A 263 4.84 -0.08 -6.34
N ILE A 264 5.34 -1.21 -5.82
CA ILE A 264 6.32 -2.05 -6.52
C ILE A 264 5.72 -2.73 -7.76
N ALA A 265 4.43 -3.05 -7.74
CA ALA A 265 3.71 -3.68 -8.85
C ALA A 265 3.12 -2.67 -9.85
N LEU A 266 3.10 -1.37 -9.48
CA LEU A 266 2.65 -0.28 -10.34
C LEU A 266 3.73 0.07 -11.37
N THR A 267 3.98 -0.86 -12.29
CA THR A 267 4.95 -0.69 -13.37
C THR A 267 4.35 0.08 -14.55
N TYR A 268 5.21 0.62 -15.40
CA TYR A 268 4.80 1.22 -16.67
C TYR A 268 3.90 0.27 -17.48
N GLN A 269 4.27 -1.01 -17.58
CA GLN A 269 3.48 -2.02 -18.30
C GLN A 269 2.07 -2.20 -17.74
N THR A 270 1.92 -2.18 -16.41
CA THR A 270 0.60 -2.29 -15.76
C THR A 270 -0.26 -1.08 -16.12
N VAL A 271 0.27 0.12 -16.01
CA VAL A 271 -0.44 1.36 -16.37
C VAL A 271 -0.84 1.37 -17.84
N MET A 272 0.07 0.94 -18.74
CA MET A 272 -0.18 0.90 -20.18
C MET A 272 -1.32 -0.03 -20.57
N ARG A 273 -1.53 -1.14 -19.85
CA ARG A 273 -2.69 -2.04 -20.10
C ARG A 273 -4.02 -1.32 -19.87
N PHE A 274 -4.12 -0.56 -18.77
CA PHE A 274 -5.33 0.23 -18.50
C PHE A 274 -5.49 1.37 -19.49
N PHE A 275 -4.41 2.05 -19.82
CA PHE A 275 -4.43 3.14 -20.79
C PHE A 275 -4.82 2.67 -22.19
N ALA A 276 -4.35 1.48 -22.62
CA ALA A 276 -4.73 0.87 -23.89
C ALA A 276 -6.25 0.64 -24.02
N ARG A 277 -6.92 0.29 -22.91
CA ARG A 277 -8.35 0.03 -22.92
C ARG A 277 -9.21 1.27 -22.69
N PHE A 278 -8.77 2.16 -21.81
CA PHE A 278 -9.63 3.26 -21.30
C PHE A 278 -9.14 4.66 -21.71
N GLY A 279 -7.95 4.78 -22.32
CA GLY A 279 -7.40 6.03 -22.80
C GLY A 279 -7.27 7.10 -21.73
N ASN A 280 -7.64 8.33 -22.06
CA ASN A 280 -7.52 9.51 -21.19
C ASN A 280 -8.46 9.51 -19.96
N ARG A 281 -9.37 8.52 -19.85
CA ARG A 281 -10.24 8.33 -18.67
C ARG A 281 -9.48 7.79 -17.46
N VAL A 282 -8.21 7.35 -17.65
CA VAL A 282 -7.32 6.82 -16.61
C VAL A 282 -6.40 7.91 -16.09
N SER A 283 -6.23 7.95 -14.78
CA SER A 283 -5.15 8.69 -14.13
C SER A 283 -4.40 7.83 -13.11
N ILE A 284 -3.20 8.28 -12.73
CA ILE A 284 -2.35 7.57 -11.77
C ILE A 284 -1.92 8.48 -10.63
N ILE A 285 -1.79 7.89 -9.45
CA ILE A 285 -1.10 8.48 -8.30
C ILE A 285 0.03 7.54 -7.89
N ASN A 286 1.23 8.09 -7.65
CA ASN A 286 2.36 7.35 -7.08
C ASN A 286 3.23 8.28 -6.23
N SER A 287 4.25 7.73 -5.55
CA SER A 287 5.16 8.50 -4.67
C SER A 287 6.07 9.45 -5.44
N ARG A 288 6.29 9.22 -6.75
CA ARG A 288 7.17 10.03 -7.61
C ARG A 288 6.51 11.35 -8.05
N LEU A 289 5.18 11.44 -7.98
CA LEU A 289 4.45 12.65 -8.33
C LEU A 289 4.70 13.75 -7.29
N SER A 290 4.97 14.96 -7.77
CA SER A 290 5.02 16.17 -6.95
C SER A 290 3.64 16.44 -6.33
N ASN A 291 3.61 17.25 -5.28
CA ASN A 291 2.34 17.66 -4.65
C ASN A 291 1.41 18.38 -5.64
N GLY A 292 1.98 19.14 -6.59
CA GLY A 292 1.21 19.79 -7.62
C GLY A 292 0.56 18.85 -8.62
N GLU A 293 1.30 17.84 -9.08
CA GLU A 293 0.76 16.82 -9.97
C GLU A 293 -0.34 15.99 -9.28
N ARG A 294 -0.17 15.63 -8.00
CA ARG A 294 -1.21 14.95 -7.22
C ARG A 294 -2.47 15.80 -7.07
N TYR A 295 -2.30 17.08 -6.79
CA TYR A 295 -3.41 18.03 -6.71
C TYR A 295 -4.19 18.07 -8.03
N ASP A 296 -3.49 18.20 -9.16
CA ASP A 296 -4.09 18.24 -10.48
C ASP A 296 -4.90 16.97 -10.79
N GLN A 297 -4.40 15.77 -10.37
CA GLN A 297 -5.16 14.52 -10.57
C GLN A 297 -6.43 14.45 -9.69
N PHE A 298 -6.37 14.95 -8.46
CA PHE A 298 -7.55 15.01 -7.59
C PHE A 298 -8.60 16.00 -8.10
N GLU A 299 -8.19 17.18 -8.63
CA GLU A 299 -9.12 18.12 -9.26
C GLU A 299 -9.75 17.52 -10.53
N ARG A 300 -8.98 16.81 -11.37
CA ARG A 300 -9.52 16.09 -12.53
C ARG A 300 -10.55 15.05 -12.12
N ALA A 301 -10.30 14.30 -11.04
CA ALA A 301 -11.25 13.32 -10.50
C ALA A 301 -12.54 14.00 -10.00
N LYS A 302 -12.40 15.11 -9.27
CA LYS A 302 -13.52 15.89 -8.72
C LYS A 302 -14.39 16.50 -9.82
N ASN A 303 -13.77 16.97 -10.91
CA ASN A 303 -14.45 17.57 -12.04
C ASN A 303 -15.08 16.55 -13.01
N GLY A 304 -14.77 15.25 -12.84
CA GLY A 304 -15.24 14.19 -13.74
C GLY A 304 -14.45 14.08 -15.05
N ASP A 305 -13.24 14.65 -15.11
CA ASP A 305 -12.36 14.55 -16.28
C ASP A 305 -11.74 13.15 -16.43
N ILE A 306 -11.78 12.36 -15.36
CA ILE A 306 -11.32 10.98 -15.29
C ILE A 306 -12.31 10.09 -14.56
N ASP A 307 -12.36 8.81 -14.94
CA ASP A 307 -13.25 7.81 -14.34
C ASP A 307 -12.50 6.73 -13.58
N ILE A 308 -11.19 6.60 -13.79
CA ILE A 308 -10.36 5.58 -13.18
C ILE A 308 -9.14 6.23 -12.53
N MET A 309 -8.96 5.94 -11.24
CA MET A 309 -7.73 6.29 -10.53
C MET A 309 -6.97 5.03 -10.14
N ILE A 310 -5.70 4.94 -10.57
CA ILE A 310 -4.83 3.82 -10.25
C ILE A 310 -3.70 4.30 -9.36
N GLY A 311 -3.38 3.57 -8.31
CA GLY A 311 -2.25 3.91 -7.46
C GLY A 311 -2.11 3.04 -6.22
N PRO A 312 -1.13 3.36 -5.36
CA PRO A 312 -0.95 2.69 -4.08
C PRO A 312 -2.05 3.11 -3.10
N ARG A 313 -1.92 2.71 -1.85
CA ARG A 313 -2.86 3.01 -0.76
C ARG A 313 -3.42 4.44 -0.77
N SER A 314 -2.62 5.45 -1.12
CA SER A 314 -3.05 6.85 -1.15
C SER A 314 -4.09 7.16 -2.24
N ALA A 315 -4.19 6.36 -3.29
CA ALA A 315 -5.21 6.54 -4.32
C ALA A 315 -6.63 6.25 -3.82
N LEU A 316 -6.77 5.54 -2.70
CA LEU A 316 -8.07 5.28 -2.07
C LEU A 316 -8.87 6.55 -1.77
N PHE A 317 -8.19 7.65 -1.49
CA PHE A 317 -8.81 8.91 -1.11
C PHE A 317 -9.08 9.84 -2.31
N THR A 318 -9.17 9.28 -3.51
CA THR A 318 -9.56 10.05 -4.70
C THR A 318 -11.00 10.58 -4.55
N PRO A 319 -11.22 11.88 -4.73
CA PRO A 319 -12.50 12.52 -4.48
C PRO A 319 -13.47 12.33 -5.65
N PHE A 320 -13.84 11.09 -5.95
CA PHE A 320 -14.83 10.78 -6.97
C PHE A 320 -16.26 11.11 -6.50
N SER A 321 -17.04 11.75 -7.37
CA SER A 321 -18.42 12.12 -7.07
C SER A 321 -19.38 10.91 -7.09
N ASN A 322 -19.15 9.97 -8.00
CA ASN A 322 -20.00 8.79 -8.22
C ASN A 322 -19.20 7.49 -8.21
N LEU A 323 -18.50 7.22 -7.09
CA LEU A 323 -17.71 6.02 -6.90
C LEU A 323 -18.59 4.76 -6.94
N GLY A 324 -18.25 3.79 -7.80
CA GLY A 324 -18.99 2.53 -7.99
C GLY A 324 -18.18 1.27 -7.66
N LEU A 325 -16.87 1.35 -7.78
CA LEU A 325 -16.01 0.17 -7.68
C LEU A 325 -14.66 0.53 -7.04
N ILE A 326 -14.24 -0.28 -6.07
CA ILE A 326 -12.89 -0.23 -5.52
C ILE A 326 -12.25 -1.61 -5.71
N ILE A 327 -11.14 -1.67 -6.43
CA ILE A 327 -10.35 -2.89 -6.61
C ILE A 327 -9.08 -2.77 -5.79
N ILE A 328 -8.73 -3.84 -5.09
CA ILE A 328 -7.45 -3.97 -4.37
C ILE A 328 -6.72 -5.19 -4.91
N ASP A 329 -5.75 -4.98 -5.79
CA ASP A 329 -4.93 -6.05 -6.32
C ASP A 329 -3.81 -6.40 -5.34
N GLU A 330 -3.43 -7.71 -5.30
CA GLU A 330 -2.47 -8.26 -4.33
C GLU A 330 -2.83 -7.83 -2.88
N GLU A 331 -4.10 -8.04 -2.47
CA GLU A 331 -4.67 -7.52 -1.22
C GLU A 331 -3.90 -7.94 0.06
N HIS A 332 -3.12 -9.02 -0.03
CA HIS A 332 -2.28 -9.55 1.03
C HIS A 332 -1.02 -8.71 1.31
N GLU A 333 -0.76 -7.68 0.49
CA GLU A 333 0.46 -6.88 0.62
C GLU A 333 0.45 -5.99 1.87
N ASN A 334 1.54 -6.07 2.65
CA ASN A 334 1.71 -5.29 3.87
C ASN A 334 1.66 -3.77 3.64
N SER A 335 1.95 -3.31 2.42
CA SER A 335 1.93 -1.89 2.06
C SER A 335 0.54 -1.24 2.18
N TYR A 336 -0.51 -2.04 2.23
CA TYR A 336 -1.88 -1.57 2.46
C TYR A 336 -2.16 -1.21 3.93
N LYS A 337 -1.33 -1.65 4.87
CA LYS A 337 -1.35 -1.16 6.26
C LYS A 337 -0.52 0.12 6.38
N SER A 338 -1.04 1.13 7.08
CA SER A 338 -0.29 2.36 7.37
C SER A 338 0.72 2.14 8.49
N GLU A 339 1.97 2.52 8.27
CA GLU A 339 3.01 2.53 9.30
C GLU A 339 2.95 3.77 10.21
N SER A 340 2.36 4.85 9.71
CA SER A 340 2.15 6.09 10.45
C SER A 340 0.73 6.20 11.00
N VAL A 341 0.54 6.97 12.05
CA VAL A 341 -0.77 7.25 12.66
C VAL A 341 -1.60 8.14 11.73
N PRO A 342 -2.88 7.77 11.50
CA PRO A 342 -3.60 6.57 11.93
C PRO A 342 -3.08 5.30 11.22
N ARG A 343 -2.88 4.21 11.97
CA ARG A 343 -2.37 2.94 11.45
C ARG A 343 -3.50 2.10 10.83
N TYR A 344 -4.19 2.69 9.85
CA TYR A 344 -5.32 2.04 9.17
C TYR A 344 -4.87 0.97 8.18
N HIS A 345 -5.76 0.04 7.87
CA HIS A 345 -5.62 -0.89 6.76
C HIS A 345 -6.50 -0.44 5.58
N ALA A 346 -5.92 -0.31 4.38
CA ALA A 346 -6.63 0.21 3.21
C ALA A 346 -7.87 -0.61 2.85
N ARG A 347 -7.84 -1.94 3.03
CA ARG A 347 -8.99 -2.83 2.80
C ARG A 347 -10.20 -2.44 3.67
N GLU A 348 -10.01 -2.26 4.96
CA GLU A 348 -11.11 -1.91 5.89
C GLU A 348 -11.66 -0.51 5.57
N VAL A 349 -10.76 0.44 5.27
CA VAL A 349 -11.16 1.81 4.87
C VAL A 349 -11.87 1.79 3.51
N ALA A 350 -11.44 0.95 2.56
CA ALA A 350 -12.10 0.80 1.27
C ALA A 350 -13.53 0.24 1.40
N ILE A 351 -13.72 -0.75 2.29
CA ILE A 351 -15.05 -1.33 2.56
C ILE A 351 -15.97 -0.27 3.16
N GLU A 352 -15.50 0.52 4.11
CA GLU A 352 -16.31 1.59 4.69
C GLU A 352 -16.59 2.71 3.68
N TYR A 353 -15.60 3.10 2.87
CA TYR A 353 -15.80 4.10 1.81
C TYR A 353 -16.79 3.63 0.74
N ALA A 354 -16.70 2.35 0.36
CA ALA A 354 -17.65 1.72 -0.55
C ALA A 354 -19.07 1.72 0.04
N ARG A 355 -19.23 1.36 1.32
CA ARG A 355 -20.53 1.42 2.04
C ARG A 355 -21.12 2.82 2.01
N MET A 356 -20.31 3.86 2.27
CA MET A 356 -20.75 5.27 2.21
C MET A 356 -21.11 5.73 0.79
N SER A 357 -20.61 5.04 -0.24
CA SER A 357 -20.75 5.44 -1.66
C SER A 357 -21.66 4.52 -2.46
N ASP A 358 -22.31 3.54 -1.84
CA ASP A 358 -23.06 2.48 -2.51
C ASP A 358 -22.23 1.77 -3.60
N ALA A 359 -20.94 1.56 -3.32
CA ALA A 359 -19.98 0.92 -4.20
C ALA A 359 -19.71 -0.53 -3.77
N ILE A 360 -19.07 -1.29 -4.64
CA ILE A 360 -18.57 -2.64 -4.32
C ILE A 360 -17.05 -2.63 -4.13
N VAL A 361 -16.54 -3.64 -3.40
CA VAL A 361 -15.11 -3.86 -3.22
C VAL A 361 -14.72 -5.22 -3.79
N VAL A 362 -13.68 -5.24 -4.61
CA VAL A 362 -13.09 -6.46 -5.18
C VAL A 362 -11.65 -6.58 -4.70
N LEU A 363 -11.39 -7.62 -3.94
CA LEU A 363 -10.08 -7.98 -3.44
C LEU A 363 -9.51 -9.08 -4.33
N GLY A 364 -8.29 -8.93 -4.81
CA GLY A 364 -7.67 -9.95 -5.65
C GLY A 364 -6.32 -10.39 -5.14
N SER A 365 -6.10 -11.70 -5.14
CA SER A 365 -4.81 -12.28 -4.77
C SER A 365 -4.64 -13.70 -5.31
N ALA A 366 -3.40 -14.11 -5.54
CA ALA A 366 -3.04 -15.51 -5.75
C ALA A 366 -2.86 -16.25 -4.41
N THR A 367 -2.47 -15.53 -3.39
CA THR A 367 -2.26 -15.97 -2.02
C THR A 367 -2.98 -15.02 -1.08
N PRO A 368 -4.31 -15.09 -0.97
CA PRO A 368 -5.07 -14.20 -0.11
C PRO A 368 -4.51 -14.13 1.30
N SER A 369 -4.68 -12.98 1.98
CA SER A 369 -4.38 -12.93 3.41
C SER A 369 -5.29 -13.89 4.17
N VAL A 370 -4.77 -14.50 5.23
CA VAL A 370 -5.55 -15.41 6.08
C VAL A 370 -6.80 -14.71 6.63
N ASP A 371 -6.70 -13.41 6.88
CA ASP A 371 -7.81 -12.57 7.33
C ASP A 371 -8.92 -12.45 6.25
N SER A 372 -8.57 -12.12 5.00
CA SER A 372 -9.55 -12.03 3.91
C SER A 372 -10.17 -13.38 3.57
N TYR A 373 -9.36 -14.42 3.58
CA TYR A 373 -9.86 -15.77 3.29
C TYR A 373 -10.75 -16.31 4.41
N TYR A 374 -10.42 -16.03 5.68
CA TYR A 374 -11.29 -16.34 6.82
C TYR A 374 -12.65 -15.66 6.69
N LYS A 375 -12.67 -14.37 6.37
CA LYS A 375 -13.91 -13.60 6.12
C LYS A 375 -14.72 -14.17 4.95
N ALA A 376 -14.05 -14.67 3.91
CA ALA A 376 -14.70 -15.32 2.79
C ALA A 376 -15.29 -16.71 3.18
N LYS A 377 -14.55 -17.54 3.92
CA LYS A 377 -15.03 -18.84 4.41
C LYS A 377 -16.17 -18.72 5.44
N THR A 378 -16.23 -17.61 6.19
CA THR A 378 -17.33 -17.32 7.14
C THR A 378 -18.50 -16.57 6.50
N GLY A 379 -18.47 -16.30 5.19
CA GLY A 379 -19.56 -15.68 4.45
C GLY A 379 -19.64 -14.14 4.58
N VAL A 380 -18.65 -13.50 5.23
CA VAL A 380 -18.55 -12.02 5.29
C VAL A 380 -18.14 -11.45 3.93
N TYR A 381 -17.27 -12.15 3.18
CA TYR A 381 -16.95 -11.85 1.79
C TYR A 381 -17.47 -12.95 0.87
N ARG A 382 -17.78 -12.61 -0.37
CA ARG A 382 -18.10 -13.61 -1.39
C ARG A 382 -16.82 -14.10 -2.06
N LEU A 383 -16.50 -15.41 -1.93
CA LEU A 383 -15.36 -16.05 -2.56
C LEU A 383 -15.66 -16.36 -4.02
N LEU A 384 -14.74 -15.99 -4.92
CA LEU A 384 -14.73 -16.34 -6.34
C LEU A 384 -13.34 -16.87 -6.71
N GLU A 385 -13.27 -17.96 -7.49
CA GLU A 385 -12.01 -18.68 -7.72
C GLU A 385 -11.65 -18.75 -9.21
N LEU A 386 -10.37 -18.60 -9.50
CA LEU A 386 -9.75 -18.76 -10.82
C LEU A 386 -8.56 -19.71 -10.71
N ASP A 387 -8.84 -21.01 -10.73
CA ASP A 387 -7.88 -22.05 -10.36
C ASP A 387 -6.88 -22.40 -11.46
N LYS A 388 -7.09 -21.92 -12.69
CA LYS A 388 -6.24 -22.25 -13.84
C LYS A 388 -5.53 -21.02 -14.36
N ARG A 389 -4.30 -21.25 -14.87
CA ARG A 389 -3.60 -20.25 -15.68
C ARG A 389 -4.29 -20.06 -17.03
N VAL A 390 -4.15 -18.87 -17.61
CA VAL A 390 -4.51 -18.63 -19.01
C VAL A 390 -3.72 -19.62 -19.89
N ASP A 391 -4.37 -20.18 -20.91
CA ASP A 391 -3.84 -21.22 -21.82
C ASP A 391 -3.54 -22.58 -21.14
N ASP A 392 -4.16 -22.88 -19.98
CA ASP A 392 -3.98 -24.15 -19.22
C ASP A 392 -2.50 -24.53 -18.98
N ARG A 393 -1.60 -23.55 -18.87
CA ARG A 393 -0.17 -23.79 -18.65
C ARG A 393 0.06 -24.41 -17.29
N PRO A 394 0.92 -25.46 -17.18
CA PRO A 394 1.19 -26.13 -15.91
C PRO A 394 1.90 -25.19 -14.94
N LEU A 395 1.67 -25.41 -13.64
CA LEU A 395 2.43 -24.76 -12.58
C LEU A 395 3.90 -25.27 -12.62
N PRO A 396 4.88 -24.45 -12.20
CA PRO A 396 6.28 -24.87 -12.18
C PRO A 396 6.49 -25.99 -11.15
N LYS A 397 7.42 -26.88 -11.45
CA LYS A 397 7.81 -27.94 -10.53
C LYS A 397 8.63 -27.36 -9.37
N CYS A 398 8.15 -27.51 -8.13
CA CYS A 398 8.85 -27.07 -6.93
C CYS A 398 9.57 -28.26 -6.26
N GLU A 399 10.86 -28.09 -6.00
CA GLU A 399 11.70 -29.06 -5.26
C GLU A 399 12.16 -28.41 -3.94
N VAL A 400 12.03 -29.12 -2.82
CA VAL A 400 12.53 -28.69 -1.52
C VAL A 400 13.85 -29.40 -1.26
N VAL A 401 14.89 -28.64 -0.92
CA VAL A 401 16.21 -29.15 -0.57
C VAL A 401 16.50 -28.92 0.91
N ASP A 402 16.77 -30.00 1.63
CA ASP A 402 17.16 -29.97 3.04
C ASP A 402 18.63 -29.58 3.20
N LEU A 403 18.89 -28.35 3.61
CA LEU A 403 20.24 -27.85 3.85
C LEU A 403 20.97 -28.56 5.01
N ARG A 404 20.25 -29.26 5.88
CA ARG A 404 20.85 -30.08 6.95
C ARG A 404 21.53 -31.31 6.34
N GLN A 405 20.90 -31.90 5.32
CA GLN A 405 21.44 -33.03 4.58
C GLN A 405 22.65 -32.60 3.75
N GLU A 406 22.57 -31.51 3.00
CA GLU A 406 23.69 -30.90 2.25
C GLU A 406 24.93 -30.68 3.17
N LEU A 407 24.69 -30.17 4.37
CA LEU A 407 25.78 -29.99 5.35
C LEU A 407 26.42 -31.30 5.80
N ARG A 408 25.64 -32.37 6.01
CA ARG A 408 26.14 -33.73 6.39
C ARG A 408 26.96 -34.35 5.25
N GLU A 409 26.54 -34.10 4.01
CA GLU A 409 27.22 -34.54 2.78
C GLU A 409 28.47 -33.69 2.43
N GLY A 410 28.77 -32.67 3.25
CA GLY A 410 29.94 -31.82 3.12
C GLY A 410 29.77 -30.52 2.36
N ASN A 411 28.60 -30.26 1.80
CA ASN A 411 28.31 -28.98 1.16
C ASN A 411 28.03 -27.88 2.20
N ARG A 412 28.99 -26.97 2.36
CA ARG A 412 28.88 -25.79 3.25
C ARG A 412 28.44 -24.52 2.53
N SER A 413 28.20 -24.60 1.22
CA SER A 413 27.74 -23.49 0.40
C SER A 413 26.30 -23.09 0.77
N ILE A 414 25.94 -21.86 0.47
CA ILE A 414 24.54 -21.42 0.52
C ILE A 414 23.74 -21.95 -0.69
N LEU A 415 24.45 -22.35 -1.76
CA LEU A 415 23.85 -22.97 -2.94
C LEU A 415 23.92 -24.50 -2.76
N SER A 416 22.77 -25.15 -2.75
CA SER A 416 22.71 -26.62 -2.72
C SER A 416 23.26 -27.21 -4.01
N THR A 417 23.69 -28.47 -3.93
CA THR A 417 24.19 -29.21 -5.09
C THR A 417 23.15 -29.22 -6.22
N ARG A 418 21.92 -29.51 -5.90
CA ARG A 418 20.81 -29.52 -6.86
C ARG A 418 20.59 -28.16 -7.55
N LEU A 419 20.64 -27.07 -6.81
CA LEU A 419 20.50 -25.73 -7.39
C LEU A 419 21.67 -25.40 -8.32
N GLN A 420 22.91 -25.76 -7.95
CA GLN A 420 24.08 -25.55 -8.79
C GLN A 420 24.00 -26.32 -10.12
N GLU A 421 23.57 -27.58 -10.10
CA GLU A 421 23.36 -28.41 -11.31
C GLU A 421 22.38 -27.75 -12.26
N LEU A 422 21.21 -27.34 -11.74
CA LEU A 422 20.17 -26.68 -12.55
C LEU A 422 20.64 -25.32 -13.09
N MET A 423 21.43 -24.56 -12.32
CA MET A 423 22.00 -23.30 -12.80
C MET A 423 23.01 -23.54 -13.93
N GLU A 424 23.86 -24.55 -13.84
CA GLU A 424 24.76 -24.94 -14.95
C GLU A 424 23.99 -25.31 -16.20
N GLU A 425 22.96 -26.14 -16.07
CA GLU A 425 22.10 -26.54 -17.18
C GLU A 425 21.43 -25.34 -17.86
N ARG A 426 20.91 -24.37 -17.08
CA ARG A 426 20.25 -23.16 -17.61
C ARG A 426 21.24 -22.25 -18.34
N LEU A 427 22.44 -22.08 -17.79
CA LEU A 427 23.50 -21.30 -18.44
C LEU A 427 23.92 -21.91 -19.79
N LEU A 428 24.07 -23.24 -19.86
CA LEU A 428 24.39 -23.95 -21.11
C LEU A 428 23.28 -23.79 -22.17
N ASN A 429 22.02 -23.73 -21.73
CA ASN A 429 20.87 -23.58 -22.62
C ASN A 429 20.51 -22.11 -22.94
N GLY A 430 21.30 -21.13 -22.46
CA GLY A 430 21.01 -19.70 -22.64
C GLY A 430 19.72 -19.24 -21.95
N GLN A 431 19.31 -19.93 -20.89
CA GLN A 431 18.12 -19.62 -20.08
C GLN A 431 18.51 -18.81 -18.86
N GLN A 432 17.54 -18.07 -18.31
CA GLN A 432 17.78 -17.18 -17.18
C GLN A 432 17.37 -17.80 -15.85
N THR A 433 18.12 -17.42 -14.80
CA THR A 433 17.90 -17.85 -13.42
C THR A 433 17.63 -16.65 -12.51
N MET A 434 16.67 -16.79 -11.60
CA MET A 434 16.44 -15.83 -10.51
C MET A 434 16.84 -16.46 -9.17
N LEU A 435 17.68 -15.76 -8.39
CA LEU A 435 18.03 -16.16 -7.04
C LEU A 435 17.41 -15.20 -6.03
N PHE A 436 16.49 -15.72 -5.27
CA PHE A 436 15.70 -14.96 -4.31
C PHE A 436 16.21 -15.16 -2.88
N LEU A 437 16.52 -14.05 -2.19
CA LEU A 437 16.84 -14.03 -0.76
C LEU A 437 15.82 -13.17 -0.01
N ASN A 438 15.04 -13.77 0.88
CA ASN A 438 14.15 -12.98 1.72
C ASN A 438 14.91 -12.44 2.94
N ARG A 439 15.47 -11.23 2.83
CA ARG A 439 16.11 -10.52 3.94
C ARG A 439 15.41 -9.20 4.21
N ARG A 440 14.55 -9.15 5.22
CA ARG A 440 14.08 -7.90 5.82
C ARG A 440 14.57 -7.82 7.27
N GLY A 441 15.25 -6.71 7.61
CA GLY A 441 15.60 -6.34 8.99
C GLY A 441 16.92 -6.94 9.54
N LYS A 442 17.33 -6.37 10.68
CA LYS A 442 18.55 -6.75 11.44
C LYS A 442 18.29 -7.80 12.52
N SER A 443 17.05 -8.22 12.75
CA SER A 443 16.71 -9.19 13.79
C SER A 443 17.22 -10.57 13.42
N ALA A 444 18.32 -10.96 14.05
CA ALA A 444 18.89 -12.29 13.91
C ALA A 444 18.19 -13.23 14.87
N PHE A 445 17.27 -14.06 14.36
CA PHE A 445 16.88 -15.26 15.08
C PHE A 445 18.06 -16.25 15.07
N MET A 446 18.13 -17.12 16.09
CA MET A 446 19.15 -18.15 16.14
C MET A 446 18.57 -19.50 15.72
N SER A 447 19.23 -20.13 14.76
CA SER A 447 18.89 -21.48 14.29
C SER A 447 20.12 -22.39 14.26
N CYS A 448 19.88 -23.68 14.47
CA CYS A 448 20.90 -24.71 14.34
C CYS A 448 20.93 -25.26 12.92
N ARG A 449 22.05 -25.09 12.21
CA ARG A 449 22.21 -25.58 10.84
C ARG A 449 22.29 -27.12 10.76
N ALA A 450 22.59 -27.81 11.88
CA ALA A 450 22.70 -29.26 11.91
C ALA A 450 21.35 -29.96 12.07
N CYS A 451 20.38 -29.40 12.82
CA CYS A 451 19.10 -30.03 13.09
C CYS A 451 17.87 -29.16 12.78
N GLY A 452 18.06 -27.88 12.41
CA GLY A 452 16.95 -26.97 12.15
C GLY A 452 16.34 -26.31 13.39
N PHE A 453 16.77 -26.68 14.62
CA PHE A 453 16.21 -26.09 15.85
C PHE A 453 16.30 -24.58 15.86
N VAL A 454 15.20 -23.92 16.24
CA VAL A 454 15.09 -22.47 16.40
C VAL A 454 14.78 -22.12 17.85
N VAL A 455 15.42 -21.11 18.38
CA VAL A 455 15.20 -20.64 19.75
C VAL A 455 13.88 -19.87 19.80
N LYS A 456 12.84 -20.43 20.41
CA LYS A 456 11.48 -19.87 20.52
C LYS A 456 11.13 -19.45 21.95
N CYS A 457 10.16 -18.52 22.06
CA CYS A 457 9.56 -18.14 23.32
C CYS A 457 8.63 -19.25 23.83
N PRO A 458 8.76 -19.72 25.08
CA PRO A 458 7.88 -20.79 25.63
C PRO A 458 6.42 -20.34 25.82
N HIS A 459 6.15 -19.03 25.86
CA HIS A 459 4.83 -18.48 26.10
C HIS A 459 4.09 -18.06 24.83
N CYS A 460 4.84 -17.60 23.80
CA CYS A 460 4.24 -17.00 22.60
C CYS A 460 4.49 -17.82 21.33
N ASP A 461 5.29 -18.88 21.41
CA ASP A 461 5.75 -19.75 20.29
C ASP A 461 6.38 -18.98 19.10
N VAL A 462 6.77 -17.71 19.27
CA VAL A 462 7.51 -16.94 18.28
C VAL A 462 9.02 -17.05 18.53
N SER A 463 9.83 -16.88 17.49
CA SER A 463 11.28 -16.90 17.62
C SER A 463 11.78 -15.77 18.51
N LEU A 464 12.80 -16.02 19.33
CA LEU A 464 13.47 -14.97 20.11
C LEU A 464 14.46 -14.20 19.24
N SER A 465 14.58 -12.90 19.49
CA SER A 465 15.55 -12.03 18.84
C SER A 465 16.81 -11.87 19.67
N GLU A 466 18.00 -11.98 19.03
CA GLU A 466 19.29 -11.72 19.68
C GLU A 466 19.52 -10.22 19.87
N HIS A 467 19.84 -9.80 21.08
CA HIS A 467 20.19 -8.43 21.46
C HIS A 467 21.67 -8.30 21.85
N SER A 468 22.16 -7.06 21.87
CA SER A 468 23.47 -6.73 22.43
C SER A 468 23.57 -7.20 23.89
N GLY A 469 24.72 -7.76 24.26
CA GLY A 469 24.91 -8.33 25.61
C GLY A 469 24.64 -9.83 25.72
N GLY A 470 24.38 -10.54 24.60
CA GLY A 470 24.26 -12.00 24.60
C GLY A 470 22.94 -12.51 25.19
N VAL A 471 21.86 -11.77 25.01
CA VAL A 471 20.52 -12.10 25.52
C VAL A 471 19.54 -12.27 24.33
N MET A 472 18.72 -13.30 24.40
CA MET A 472 17.57 -13.52 23.52
C MET A 472 16.30 -12.97 24.15
N VAL A 473 15.46 -12.23 23.42
CA VAL A 473 14.27 -11.54 23.94
C VAL A 473 13.04 -11.84 23.10
N CYS A 474 11.91 -12.08 23.77
CA CYS A 474 10.59 -12.09 23.15
C CYS A 474 9.97 -10.67 23.21
N HIS A 475 9.62 -10.12 22.05
CA HIS A 475 9.03 -8.76 21.98
C HIS A 475 7.51 -8.73 22.17
N TYR A 476 6.88 -9.89 22.40
CA TYR A 476 5.46 -9.95 22.80
C TYR A 476 5.33 -9.87 24.33
N CYS A 477 5.95 -10.80 25.05
CA CYS A 477 5.79 -10.93 26.51
C CYS A 477 7.00 -10.47 27.32
N GLY A 478 8.10 -10.06 26.68
CA GLY A 478 9.31 -9.63 27.40
C GLY A 478 10.18 -10.77 27.93
N TYR A 479 9.84 -12.05 27.68
CA TYR A 479 10.64 -13.18 28.12
C TYR A 479 12.11 -13.07 27.65
N ARG A 480 13.08 -13.39 28.53
CA ARG A 480 14.51 -13.27 28.28
C ARG A 480 15.25 -14.56 28.65
N GLN A 481 16.22 -14.94 27.82
CA GLN A 481 17.15 -16.02 28.11
C GLN A 481 18.56 -15.73 27.56
N PRO A 482 19.63 -16.35 28.08
CA PRO A 482 20.96 -16.23 27.48
C PRO A 482 21.02 -16.82 26.07
N VAL A 483 21.90 -16.28 25.22
CA VAL A 483 22.22 -16.86 23.91
C VAL A 483 22.87 -18.24 24.09
N PRO A 484 22.30 -19.31 23.53
CA PRO A 484 22.86 -20.65 23.67
C PRO A 484 24.17 -20.76 22.85
N LYS A 485 25.24 -21.27 23.46
CA LYS A 485 26.54 -21.53 22.81
C LYS A 485 26.55 -22.82 22.01
N VAL A 486 25.69 -23.77 22.38
CA VAL A 486 25.45 -25.05 21.70
C VAL A 486 23.98 -25.26 21.53
N CYS A 487 23.58 -26.00 20.50
CA CYS A 487 22.18 -26.27 20.24
C CYS A 487 21.55 -27.07 21.40
N PRO A 488 20.48 -26.59 22.04
CA PRO A 488 19.80 -27.32 23.12
C PRO A 488 19.19 -28.64 22.68
N SER A 489 18.87 -28.79 21.39
CA SER A 489 18.24 -29.98 20.83
C SER A 489 19.25 -31.09 20.45
N CYS A 490 20.37 -30.72 19.78
CA CYS A 490 21.30 -31.73 19.24
C CYS A 490 22.76 -31.59 19.71
N GLY A 491 23.06 -30.64 20.60
CA GLY A 491 24.44 -30.38 21.11
C GLY A 491 25.41 -29.77 20.10
N SER A 492 25.00 -29.52 18.87
CA SER A 492 25.88 -29.00 17.81
C SER A 492 26.32 -27.56 18.09
N LYS A 493 27.58 -27.25 17.72
CA LYS A 493 28.13 -25.89 17.74
C LYS A 493 27.67 -25.02 16.54
N TYR A 494 26.97 -25.60 15.58
CA TYR A 494 26.48 -24.88 14.39
C TYR A 494 25.13 -24.12 14.64
N ILE A 495 24.98 -23.55 15.84
CA ILE A 495 23.87 -22.67 16.17
C ILE A 495 24.32 -21.19 16.01
N SER A 496 23.67 -20.43 15.15
CA SER A 496 24.02 -19.03 14.90
C SER A 496 22.92 -18.31 14.13
N GLY A 497 22.94 -16.98 14.15
CA GLY A 497 22.12 -16.18 13.23
C GLY A 497 22.62 -16.26 11.78
N PHE A 498 21.70 -16.09 10.83
CA PHE A 498 22.03 -16.07 9.40
C PHE A 498 22.67 -14.71 9.01
N LYS A 499 23.88 -14.72 8.42
CA LYS A 499 24.67 -13.51 8.14
C LYS A 499 24.95 -13.24 6.65
N ALA A 500 24.30 -13.94 5.69
CA ALA A 500 24.52 -13.70 4.28
C ALA A 500 23.62 -12.58 3.73
N GLY A 501 24.19 -11.66 2.95
CA GLY A 501 23.46 -10.63 2.20
C GLY A 501 23.61 -10.87 0.69
N THR A 502 22.80 -10.16 -0.12
CA THR A 502 22.80 -10.24 -1.59
C THR A 502 24.18 -10.03 -2.20
N GLN A 503 24.98 -9.09 -1.67
CA GLN A 503 26.34 -8.82 -2.11
C GLN A 503 27.27 -10.03 -1.91
N LYS A 504 27.15 -10.72 -0.76
CA LYS A 504 27.95 -11.92 -0.50
C LYS A 504 27.53 -13.08 -1.41
N ILE A 505 26.24 -13.20 -1.71
CA ILE A 505 25.70 -14.20 -2.62
C ILE A 505 26.20 -13.93 -4.04
N GLU A 506 26.15 -12.68 -4.50
CA GLU A 506 26.69 -12.26 -5.79
C GLU A 506 28.15 -12.68 -5.96
N ALA A 507 29.02 -12.39 -4.97
CA ALA A 507 30.42 -12.78 -4.99
C ALA A 507 30.62 -14.30 -5.02
N MET A 508 29.76 -15.07 -4.33
CA MET A 508 29.81 -16.53 -4.34
C MET A 508 29.38 -17.13 -5.68
N VAL A 509 28.31 -16.57 -6.28
CA VAL A 509 27.81 -16.99 -7.59
C VAL A 509 28.84 -16.64 -8.68
N ALA A 510 29.42 -15.44 -8.66
CA ALA A 510 30.47 -15.03 -9.60
C ALA A 510 31.70 -15.93 -9.53
N LYS A 511 32.10 -16.36 -8.31
CA LYS A 511 33.20 -17.30 -8.14
C LYS A 511 32.91 -18.70 -8.69
N ARG A 512 31.65 -19.17 -8.54
CA ARG A 512 31.24 -20.52 -8.97
C ARG A 512 30.93 -20.58 -10.48
N PHE A 513 30.40 -19.50 -11.03
CA PHE A 513 29.99 -19.36 -12.44
C PHE A 513 30.65 -18.12 -13.08
N PRO A 514 31.97 -18.13 -13.31
CA PRO A 514 32.70 -16.96 -13.79
C PRO A 514 32.28 -16.51 -15.20
N GLN A 515 31.63 -17.38 -15.99
CA GLN A 515 31.11 -17.08 -17.32
C GLN A 515 29.74 -16.39 -17.28
N ALA A 516 29.02 -16.41 -16.14
CA ALA A 516 27.67 -15.88 -16.06
C ALA A 516 27.67 -14.35 -15.87
N ARG A 517 26.79 -13.67 -16.59
CA ARG A 517 26.49 -12.25 -16.41
C ARG A 517 25.48 -12.10 -15.27
N ILE A 518 25.86 -11.43 -14.20
CA ILE A 518 25.08 -11.35 -12.97
C ILE A 518 24.58 -9.92 -12.77
N LEU A 519 23.28 -9.76 -12.49
CA LEU A 519 22.68 -8.53 -12.00
C LEU A 519 22.21 -8.69 -10.56
N ARG A 520 22.39 -7.64 -9.77
CA ARG A 520 21.88 -7.57 -8.40
C ARG A 520 20.83 -6.49 -8.27
N MET A 521 19.71 -6.83 -7.62
CA MET A 521 18.59 -5.94 -7.39
C MET A 521 18.17 -5.97 -5.91
N ASP A 522 18.63 -4.99 -5.18
CA ASP A 522 18.30 -4.76 -3.78
C ASP A 522 18.13 -3.26 -3.49
N TYR A 523 17.84 -2.92 -2.24
CA TYR A 523 17.63 -1.52 -1.84
C TYR A 523 18.85 -0.63 -2.18
N ASP A 524 20.06 -1.13 -2.05
CA ASP A 524 21.27 -0.32 -2.30
C ASP A 524 21.50 -0.05 -3.80
N THR A 525 21.19 -1.03 -4.66
CA THR A 525 21.36 -0.89 -6.12
C THR A 525 20.22 -0.09 -6.76
N THR A 526 19.07 0.07 -6.08
CA THR A 526 17.89 0.73 -6.63
C THR A 526 17.64 2.14 -6.09
N ARG A 527 18.55 2.73 -5.32
CA ARG A 527 18.42 4.09 -4.75
C ARG A 527 18.42 5.19 -5.79
N ALA A 528 19.19 5.04 -6.88
CA ALA A 528 19.26 6.05 -7.92
C ALA A 528 17.95 6.08 -8.73
N LYS A 529 17.55 7.28 -9.17
CA LYS A 529 16.39 7.47 -10.04
C LYS A 529 16.56 6.59 -11.28
N ASP A 530 15.52 5.85 -11.63
CA ASP A 530 15.43 4.95 -12.79
C ASP A 530 16.37 3.71 -12.75
N ALA A 531 17.15 3.50 -11.68
CA ALA A 531 18.03 2.33 -11.55
C ALA A 531 17.23 1.02 -11.52
N TYR A 532 16.08 1.02 -10.85
CA TYR A 532 15.17 -0.10 -10.80
C TYR A 532 14.71 -0.54 -12.21
N GLU A 533 14.25 0.39 -13.02
CA GLU A 533 13.75 0.14 -14.37
C GLU A 533 14.88 -0.31 -15.31
N LYS A 534 16.06 0.28 -15.19
CA LYS A 534 17.25 -0.11 -15.98
C LYS A 534 17.67 -1.55 -15.72
N ILE A 535 17.72 -1.99 -14.45
CA ILE A 535 18.07 -3.37 -14.09
C ILE A 535 17.07 -4.35 -14.70
N LEU A 536 15.79 -4.04 -14.60
CA LEU A 536 14.74 -4.90 -15.15
C LEU A 536 14.77 -4.96 -16.67
N GLN A 537 15.00 -3.83 -17.32
CA GLN A 537 15.10 -3.76 -18.78
C GLN A 537 16.32 -4.55 -19.28
N ALA A 538 17.48 -4.39 -18.63
CA ALA A 538 18.68 -5.15 -18.98
C ALA A 538 18.45 -6.67 -18.83
N PHE A 539 17.79 -7.10 -17.74
CA PHE A 539 17.46 -8.51 -17.55
C PHE A 539 16.44 -9.01 -18.57
N SER A 540 15.40 -8.23 -18.88
CA SER A 540 14.40 -8.54 -19.90
C SER A 540 15.01 -8.64 -21.31
N ASN A 541 16.03 -7.82 -21.61
CA ASN A 541 16.75 -7.82 -22.88
C ASN A 541 17.82 -8.92 -22.97
N HIS A 542 17.87 -9.85 -22.03
CA HIS A 542 18.89 -10.92 -21.98
C HIS A 542 20.34 -10.41 -21.86
N GLU A 543 20.55 -9.24 -21.28
CA GLU A 543 21.89 -8.71 -21.01
C GLU A 543 22.55 -9.37 -19.78
N ALA A 544 21.76 -10.13 -18.99
CA ALA A 544 22.24 -10.93 -17.88
C ALA A 544 21.56 -12.29 -17.79
N ASP A 545 22.30 -13.27 -17.25
CA ASP A 545 21.89 -14.66 -17.14
C ASP A 545 21.33 -14.98 -15.76
N ILE A 546 21.82 -14.27 -14.72
CA ILE A 546 21.40 -14.49 -13.32
C ILE A 546 20.99 -13.15 -12.70
N LEU A 547 19.77 -13.11 -12.15
CA LEU A 547 19.29 -11.99 -11.34
C LEU A 547 19.25 -12.41 -9.87
N ILE A 548 20.02 -11.72 -9.02
CA ILE A 548 20.05 -11.94 -7.57
C ILE A 548 19.33 -10.79 -6.90
N GLY A 549 18.36 -11.09 -6.02
CA GLY A 549 17.69 -10.00 -5.34
C GLY A 549 16.83 -10.43 -4.16
N THR A 550 16.14 -9.42 -3.61
CA THR A 550 15.20 -9.57 -2.52
C THR A 550 13.76 -9.61 -3.05
N GLN A 551 12.77 -9.35 -2.22
CA GLN A 551 11.34 -9.35 -2.60
C GLN A 551 11.01 -8.49 -3.85
N MET A 552 11.87 -7.55 -4.20
CA MET A 552 11.67 -6.69 -5.38
C MET A 552 11.66 -7.45 -6.70
N ILE A 553 12.43 -8.57 -6.80
CA ILE A 553 12.50 -9.34 -8.04
C ILE A 553 11.32 -10.29 -8.25
N VAL A 554 10.59 -10.61 -7.17
CA VAL A 554 9.45 -11.56 -7.21
C VAL A 554 8.14 -10.87 -7.60
N LYS A 555 8.09 -9.53 -7.63
CA LYS A 555 6.86 -8.76 -7.78
C LYS A 555 6.81 -8.01 -9.10
N GLY A 556 5.65 -8.02 -9.76
CA GLY A 556 5.30 -7.10 -10.85
C GLY A 556 5.96 -7.31 -12.21
N HIS A 557 6.81 -8.35 -12.40
CA HIS A 557 7.54 -8.53 -13.66
C HIS A 557 7.25 -9.86 -14.33
N ASP A 558 7.28 -9.87 -15.65
CA ASP A 558 7.08 -11.05 -16.48
C ASP A 558 8.31 -11.25 -17.35
N PHE A 559 9.11 -12.30 -17.04
CA PHE A 559 10.30 -12.65 -17.78
C PHE A 559 10.09 -14.02 -18.44
N SER A 560 9.93 -14.03 -19.76
CA SER A 560 9.60 -15.24 -20.52
C SER A 560 10.71 -16.30 -20.51
N ASN A 561 11.97 -15.90 -20.31
CA ASN A 561 13.15 -16.80 -20.36
C ASN A 561 13.62 -17.26 -18.96
N VAL A 562 12.93 -16.87 -17.89
CA VAL A 562 13.24 -17.36 -16.54
C VAL A 562 12.63 -18.74 -16.35
N THR A 563 13.48 -19.76 -16.39
CA THR A 563 13.10 -21.16 -16.22
C THR A 563 13.52 -21.76 -14.90
N LEU A 564 14.39 -21.07 -14.13
CA LEU A 564 14.82 -21.49 -12.80
C LEU A 564 14.67 -20.38 -11.79
N VAL A 565 14.04 -20.68 -10.65
CA VAL A 565 14.01 -19.81 -9.47
C VAL A 565 14.61 -20.56 -8.29
N GLY A 566 15.67 -20.01 -7.71
CA GLY A 566 16.29 -20.53 -6.48
C GLY A 566 15.89 -19.66 -5.29
N VAL A 567 15.20 -20.23 -4.31
CA VAL A 567 14.90 -19.57 -3.03
C VAL A 567 16.01 -19.94 -2.04
N LEU A 568 16.80 -18.94 -1.64
CA LEU A 568 17.93 -19.13 -0.73
C LEU A 568 17.47 -18.92 0.72
N ALA A 569 17.59 -19.95 1.55
CA ALA A 569 17.25 -19.92 2.98
C ALA A 569 15.82 -19.41 3.26
N ALA A 570 14.82 -20.22 2.92
CA ALA A 570 13.40 -19.92 3.17
C ALA A 570 13.10 -19.65 4.67
N ASP A 571 13.89 -20.24 5.56
CA ASP A 571 13.83 -20.06 7.02
C ASP A 571 13.94 -18.61 7.48
N MET A 572 14.58 -17.74 6.71
CA MET A 572 14.73 -16.34 7.09
C MET A 572 13.42 -15.58 7.21
N SER A 573 12.40 -15.97 6.46
CA SER A 573 11.06 -15.41 6.59
C SER A 573 10.19 -16.18 7.59
N LEU A 574 10.47 -17.47 7.74
CA LEU A 574 9.68 -18.36 8.57
C LEU A 574 9.88 -18.09 10.08
N HIS A 575 11.11 -17.74 10.46
CA HIS A 575 11.47 -17.57 11.86
C HIS A 575 11.65 -16.10 12.27
N VAL A 576 10.88 -15.19 11.68
CA VAL A 576 10.78 -13.82 12.17
C VAL A 576 9.93 -13.82 13.44
N ASN A 577 10.21 -12.91 14.39
CA ASN A 577 9.38 -12.73 15.60
C ASN A 577 8.05 -12.05 15.26
N ASP A 578 7.17 -12.79 14.57
CA ASP A 578 5.89 -12.29 14.07
C ASP A 578 4.96 -13.48 13.79
N PHE A 579 3.72 -13.44 14.26
CA PHE A 579 2.76 -14.51 14.03
C PHE A 579 2.35 -14.68 12.55
N HIS A 580 2.58 -13.67 11.71
CA HIS A 580 2.38 -13.78 10.25
C HIS A 580 3.57 -14.42 9.50
N ALA A 581 4.59 -14.89 10.20
CA ALA A 581 5.81 -15.37 9.55
C ALA A 581 5.55 -16.53 8.58
N ALA A 582 4.71 -17.48 8.97
CA ALA A 582 4.33 -18.62 8.13
C ALA A 582 3.52 -18.17 6.90
N GLU A 583 2.52 -17.32 7.08
CA GLU A 583 1.71 -16.75 6.00
C GLU A 583 2.57 -16.01 4.98
N ARG A 584 3.45 -15.12 5.44
CA ARG A 584 4.37 -14.39 4.55
C ARG A 584 5.33 -15.31 3.83
N THR A 585 5.81 -16.34 4.49
CA THR A 585 6.71 -17.32 3.88
C THR A 585 5.99 -18.08 2.78
N PHE A 586 4.80 -18.60 3.05
CA PHE A 586 3.96 -19.27 2.05
C PHE A 586 3.71 -18.35 0.84
N ALA A 587 3.24 -17.12 1.08
CA ALA A 587 2.95 -16.16 0.01
C ALA A 587 4.18 -15.86 -0.85
N LEU A 588 5.34 -15.63 -0.22
CA LEU A 588 6.59 -15.35 -0.92
C LEU A 588 7.09 -16.54 -1.75
N LEU A 589 7.01 -17.76 -1.20
CA LEU A 589 7.42 -18.98 -1.91
C LEU A 589 6.52 -19.23 -3.11
N THR A 590 5.22 -19.08 -2.97
CA THR A 590 4.24 -19.24 -4.05
C THR A 590 4.38 -18.15 -5.12
N GLN A 591 4.61 -16.89 -4.72
CA GLN A 591 4.90 -15.82 -5.67
C GLN A 591 6.21 -16.05 -6.43
N ALA A 592 7.26 -16.49 -5.74
CA ALA A 592 8.55 -16.82 -6.36
C ALA A 592 8.37 -17.99 -7.36
N ALA A 593 7.64 -19.02 -6.95
CA ALA A 593 7.28 -20.13 -7.84
C ALA A 593 6.54 -19.62 -9.08
N GLY A 594 5.59 -18.72 -8.91
CA GLY A 594 4.85 -18.13 -10.01
C GLY A 594 5.68 -17.36 -11.04
N ARG A 595 6.98 -17.09 -10.78
CA ARG A 595 7.88 -16.42 -11.75
C ARG A 595 8.54 -17.39 -12.73
N ALA A 596 8.71 -18.65 -12.38
CA ALA A 596 9.31 -19.64 -13.24
C ALA A 596 8.32 -20.13 -14.33
N GLY A 597 8.81 -20.31 -15.54
CA GLY A 597 8.05 -20.93 -16.63
C GLY A 597 6.86 -20.11 -17.13
N ARG A 598 6.98 -18.81 -17.21
CA ARG A 598 5.96 -17.93 -17.82
C ARG A 598 6.00 -17.91 -19.35
N GLY A 599 7.13 -18.30 -19.92
CA GLY A 599 7.29 -18.46 -21.36
C GLY A 599 6.76 -19.81 -21.86
N LYS A 600 7.36 -20.29 -22.97
CA LYS A 600 7.02 -21.58 -23.60
C LYS A 600 7.68 -22.78 -22.88
N LEU A 601 8.73 -22.54 -22.09
CA LEU A 601 9.51 -23.58 -21.42
C LEU A 601 8.99 -23.82 -19.99
N PRO A 602 8.99 -25.07 -19.51
CA PRO A 602 8.58 -25.38 -18.15
C PRO A 602 9.56 -24.78 -17.14
N GLY A 603 9.04 -24.35 -15.99
CA GLY A 603 9.82 -23.77 -14.92
C GLY A 603 10.15 -24.74 -13.80
N ASN A 604 11.33 -24.59 -13.19
CA ASN A 604 11.74 -25.26 -11.97
C ASN A 604 11.93 -24.25 -10.84
N VAL A 605 11.58 -24.66 -9.63
CA VAL A 605 11.80 -23.87 -8.41
C VAL A 605 12.52 -24.73 -7.39
N VAL A 606 13.61 -24.24 -6.83
CA VAL A 606 14.36 -24.90 -5.77
C VAL A 606 14.23 -24.09 -4.49
N ILE A 607 13.56 -24.67 -3.49
CA ILE A 607 13.37 -24.05 -2.17
C ILE A 607 14.37 -24.68 -1.20
N GLN A 608 15.37 -23.91 -0.78
CA GLN A 608 16.38 -24.37 0.17
C GLN A 608 16.01 -23.97 1.61
N THR A 609 16.02 -24.92 2.53
CA THR A 609 15.58 -24.70 3.90
C THR A 609 16.27 -25.64 4.90
N TYR A 610 16.38 -25.22 6.16
CA TYR A 610 16.76 -26.07 7.30
C TYR A 610 15.56 -26.72 8.00
N ASP A 611 14.33 -26.35 7.59
CA ASP A 611 13.08 -26.88 8.15
C ASP A 611 12.11 -27.33 7.04
N PRO A 612 12.43 -28.41 6.28
CA PRO A 612 11.65 -28.87 5.14
C PRO A 612 10.28 -29.41 5.53
N ASP A 613 10.08 -29.77 6.80
CA ASP A 613 8.86 -30.38 7.31
C ASP A 613 7.82 -29.34 7.77
N HIS A 614 8.19 -28.06 7.84
CA HIS A 614 7.27 -27.00 8.23
C HIS A 614 6.10 -26.89 7.24
N TYR A 615 4.87 -26.82 7.78
CA TYR A 615 3.65 -26.82 6.95
C TYR A 615 3.65 -25.75 5.85
N ALA A 616 4.12 -24.52 6.14
CA ALA A 616 4.17 -23.46 5.15
C ALA A 616 5.11 -23.76 3.96
N ILE A 617 6.19 -24.51 4.18
CA ILE A 617 7.12 -24.95 3.12
C ILE A 617 6.53 -26.11 2.33
N ARG A 618 5.96 -27.10 3.02
CA ARG A 618 5.34 -28.28 2.38
C ARG A 618 4.19 -27.87 1.47
N THR A 619 3.29 -27.04 1.98
CA THR A 619 2.12 -26.58 1.20
C THR A 619 2.53 -25.62 0.07
N ALA A 620 3.57 -24.77 0.27
CA ALA A 620 4.11 -23.94 -0.81
C ALA A 620 4.76 -24.77 -1.92
N LYS A 621 5.42 -25.89 -1.60
CA LYS A 621 5.93 -26.86 -2.60
C LYS A 621 4.83 -27.39 -3.49
N GLU A 622 3.70 -27.76 -2.90
CA GLU A 622 2.51 -28.24 -3.64
C GLU A 622 1.67 -27.09 -4.24
N GLN A 623 1.97 -25.84 -3.88
CA GLN A 623 1.21 -24.63 -4.22
C GLN A 623 -0.26 -24.70 -3.74
N ASP A 624 -0.49 -25.42 -2.65
CA ASP A 624 -1.80 -25.66 -2.05
C ASP A 624 -2.09 -24.64 -0.95
N TYR A 625 -2.84 -23.60 -1.33
CA TYR A 625 -3.23 -22.55 -0.40
C TYR A 625 -4.23 -23.03 0.65
N GLU A 626 -5.15 -23.93 0.31
CA GLU A 626 -6.19 -24.40 1.24
C GLU A 626 -5.59 -25.22 2.36
N ALA A 627 -4.71 -26.18 2.03
CA ALA A 627 -3.99 -26.95 3.02
C ALA A 627 -3.10 -26.07 3.91
N PHE A 628 -2.52 -24.99 3.37
CA PHE A 628 -1.82 -23.99 4.17
C PHE A 628 -2.78 -23.29 5.14
N TYR A 629 -3.90 -22.75 4.61
CA TYR A 629 -4.86 -22.00 5.40
C TYR A 629 -5.42 -22.84 6.57
N ASP A 630 -5.78 -24.09 6.33
CA ASP A 630 -6.34 -24.97 7.36
C ASP A 630 -5.39 -25.16 8.56
N LYS A 631 -4.08 -25.29 8.29
CA LYS A 631 -3.06 -25.38 9.34
C LYS A 631 -2.82 -24.04 10.04
N GLU A 632 -2.76 -22.97 9.27
CA GLU A 632 -2.53 -21.63 9.79
C GLU A 632 -3.69 -21.15 10.67
N ILE A 633 -4.95 -21.35 10.25
CA ILE A 633 -6.12 -20.90 11.02
C ILE A 633 -6.29 -21.70 12.33
N GLU A 634 -5.93 -22.99 12.34
CA GLU A 634 -5.88 -23.83 13.55
C GLU A 634 -4.87 -23.27 14.55
N TYR A 635 -3.65 -22.94 14.08
CA TYR A 635 -2.61 -22.29 14.90
C TYR A 635 -3.10 -20.95 15.47
N ARG A 636 -3.70 -20.10 14.64
CA ARG A 636 -4.20 -18.78 15.09
C ARG A 636 -5.33 -18.89 16.09
N ARG A 637 -6.19 -19.88 15.95
CA ARG A 637 -7.25 -20.17 16.92
C ARG A 637 -6.66 -20.58 18.27
N LEU A 638 -5.69 -21.48 18.27
CA LEU A 638 -5.03 -21.95 19.48
C LEU A 638 -4.29 -20.85 20.21
N MET A 639 -3.61 -19.96 19.45
CA MET A 639 -2.77 -18.91 20.03
C MET A 639 -3.50 -17.56 20.19
N HIS A 640 -4.81 -17.54 19.96
CA HIS A 640 -5.62 -16.32 20.03
C HIS A 640 -5.07 -15.18 19.16
N TYR A 641 -4.78 -15.48 17.89
CA TYR A 641 -4.31 -14.49 16.91
C TYR A 641 -5.40 -14.09 15.89
N PRO A 642 -5.29 -12.88 15.28
CA PRO A 642 -6.14 -12.53 14.15
C PRO A 642 -6.05 -13.55 13.00
N PRO A 643 -7.15 -13.81 12.27
CA PRO A 643 -8.44 -13.13 12.31
C PRO A 643 -9.47 -13.75 13.27
N VAL A 644 -9.17 -14.86 13.92
CA VAL A 644 -10.10 -15.54 14.85
C VAL A 644 -10.33 -14.69 16.10
N TRP A 645 -9.25 -14.06 16.57
CA TRP A 645 -9.27 -13.05 17.61
C TRP A 645 -8.87 -11.71 16.99
N ASN A 646 -9.08 -10.62 17.74
CA ASN A 646 -8.60 -9.28 17.40
C ASN A 646 -7.47 -8.90 18.34
N MET A 647 -6.57 -8.06 17.86
CA MET A 647 -5.43 -7.59 18.63
C MET A 647 -5.33 -6.08 18.57
N LEU A 648 -5.12 -5.46 19.72
CA LEU A 648 -4.73 -4.05 19.85
C LEU A 648 -3.31 -4.00 20.40
N LEU A 649 -2.44 -3.31 19.70
CA LEU A 649 -1.10 -2.96 20.14
C LEU A 649 -1.04 -1.49 20.52
N VAL A 650 -0.73 -1.19 21.77
CA VAL A 650 -0.49 0.17 22.25
C VAL A 650 1.00 0.44 22.29
N HIS A 651 1.43 1.45 21.56
CA HIS A 651 2.81 1.94 21.56
C HIS A 651 2.93 3.13 22.51
N VAL A 652 3.88 3.06 23.41
CA VAL A 652 4.28 4.15 24.29
C VAL A 652 5.70 4.55 23.97
N THR A 653 5.93 5.82 23.69
CA THR A 653 7.26 6.34 23.32
C THR A 653 7.59 7.61 24.07
N SER A 654 8.84 7.72 24.58
CA SER A 654 9.36 8.91 25.24
C SER A 654 10.87 9.05 24.99
N PRO A 655 11.43 10.27 25.00
CA PRO A 655 12.88 10.49 25.03
C PRO A 655 13.53 10.00 26.34
N ASP A 656 12.77 9.90 27.44
CA ASP A 656 13.23 9.40 28.74
C ASP A 656 12.79 7.95 28.95
N GLU A 657 13.71 7.09 29.37
CA GLU A 657 13.45 5.66 29.56
C GLU A 657 12.54 5.38 30.75
N SER A 658 12.75 6.08 31.85
CA SER A 658 11.98 5.91 33.09
C SER A 658 10.55 6.42 32.90
N GLU A 659 10.39 7.56 32.24
CA GLU A 659 9.09 8.09 31.83
C GLU A 659 8.35 7.12 30.91
N CYS A 660 9.01 6.59 29.87
CA CYS A 660 8.43 5.61 28.96
C CYS A 660 7.93 4.35 29.70
N ALA A 661 8.71 3.85 30.65
CA ALA A 661 8.36 2.69 31.45
C ALA A 661 7.17 2.98 32.41
N SER A 662 7.22 4.12 33.11
CA SER A 662 6.13 4.55 34.00
C SER A 662 4.81 4.72 33.27
N MET A 663 4.84 5.36 32.10
CA MET A 663 3.64 5.58 31.31
C MET A 663 3.10 4.30 30.67
N ALA A 664 3.97 3.39 30.25
CA ALA A 664 3.53 2.08 29.79
C ALA A 664 2.84 1.29 30.92
N GLN A 665 3.33 1.39 32.16
CA GLN A 665 2.69 0.78 33.32
C GLN A 665 1.34 1.42 33.60
N GLN A 666 1.21 2.74 33.58
CA GLN A 666 -0.06 3.43 33.77
C GLN A 666 -1.11 3.03 32.73
N VAL A 667 -0.72 2.93 31.44
CA VAL A 667 -1.61 2.44 30.37
C VAL A 667 -2.06 1.00 30.63
N TYR A 668 -1.14 0.15 31.10
CA TYR A 668 -1.46 -1.22 31.48
C TYR A 668 -2.47 -1.28 32.62
N ASP A 669 -2.25 -0.46 33.66
CA ASP A 669 -3.12 -0.42 34.85
C ASP A 669 -4.53 0.07 34.48
N ILE A 670 -4.65 1.11 33.65
CA ILE A 670 -5.93 1.61 33.13
C ILE A 670 -6.68 0.50 32.38
N ALA A 671 -5.99 -0.19 31.46
CA ALA A 671 -6.57 -1.29 30.72
C ALA A 671 -7.00 -2.45 31.64
N SER A 672 -6.18 -2.80 32.61
CA SER A 672 -6.45 -3.87 33.58
C SER A 672 -7.67 -3.56 34.46
N GLN A 673 -7.80 -2.34 34.94
CA GLN A 673 -8.96 -1.89 35.73
C GLN A 673 -10.24 -1.98 34.91
N MET A 674 -10.22 -1.51 33.66
CA MET A 674 -11.37 -1.56 32.77
C MET A 674 -11.81 -3.02 32.48
N ILE A 675 -10.86 -3.92 32.24
CA ILE A 675 -11.14 -5.34 32.03
C ILE A 675 -11.81 -5.95 33.26
N SER A 676 -11.30 -5.67 34.46
CA SER A 676 -11.85 -6.17 35.74
C SER A 676 -13.29 -5.71 35.96
N HIS A 677 -13.61 -4.45 35.69
CA HIS A 677 -14.98 -3.92 35.81
C HIS A 677 -15.95 -4.55 34.81
N THR A 678 -15.48 -4.81 33.58
CA THR A 678 -16.33 -5.42 32.53
C THR A 678 -16.65 -6.88 32.88
N ASP A 679 -15.75 -7.60 33.52
CA ASP A 679 -15.96 -9.00 33.97
C ASP A 679 -16.95 -9.11 35.16
N GLU A 680 -17.10 -8.08 35.98
CA GLU A 680 -18.05 -8.06 37.10
C GLU A 680 -19.51 -7.84 36.66
N ASP A 681 -19.71 -7.07 35.56
CA ASP A 681 -21.04 -6.69 35.06
C ASP A 681 -21.67 -7.70 34.08
N GLN A 682 -20.91 -8.69 33.60
CA GLN A 682 -21.38 -9.67 32.60
C GLN A 682 -21.64 -11.05 33.20
N SER A 683 -22.63 -11.78 32.61
CA SER A 683 -22.89 -13.16 32.98
C SER A 683 -21.69 -14.06 32.61
N PRO A 684 -21.46 -15.17 33.32
CA PRO A 684 -20.32 -16.06 33.03
C PRO A 684 -20.25 -16.56 31.57
N ASP A 685 -21.40 -16.66 30.88
CA ASP A 685 -21.51 -17.14 29.51
C ASP A 685 -21.23 -16.05 28.46
N ASP A 686 -21.32 -14.75 28.84
CA ASP A 686 -21.12 -13.60 27.94
C ASP A 686 -19.74 -12.95 28.11
N ARG A 687 -18.85 -13.48 28.96
CA ARG A 687 -17.55 -12.88 29.21
C ARG A 687 -16.63 -13.03 27.99
N HIS A 688 -16.40 -11.93 27.30
CA HIS A 688 -15.36 -11.86 26.28
C HIS A 688 -13.99 -11.82 26.97
N GLN A 689 -13.29 -12.93 26.98
CA GLN A 689 -11.96 -13.01 27.58
C GLN A 689 -11.01 -12.03 26.89
N ILE A 690 -10.50 -11.02 27.62
CA ILE A 690 -9.50 -10.10 27.16
C ILE A 690 -8.15 -10.51 27.76
N GLN A 691 -7.19 -10.83 26.89
CA GLN A 691 -5.81 -11.12 27.31
C GLN A 691 -4.99 -9.84 27.23
N LEU A 692 -4.42 -9.41 28.36
CA LEU A 692 -3.53 -8.26 28.47
C LEU A 692 -2.08 -8.74 28.65
N ILE A 693 -1.17 -8.32 27.77
CA ILE A 693 0.22 -8.80 27.71
C ILE A 693 1.17 -7.60 27.67
N GLY A 694 2.19 -7.61 28.52
CA GLY A 694 3.19 -6.56 28.63
C GLY A 694 3.15 -5.88 30.00
N PRO A 695 3.65 -4.61 30.16
CA PRO A 695 4.41 -3.88 29.14
C PRO A 695 5.76 -4.53 28.82
N ALA A 696 6.16 -4.51 27.56
CA ALA A 696 7.41 -5.08 27.06
C ALA A 696 8.20 -4.08 26.21
N ASP A 697 9.50 -4.34 26.01
CA ASP A 697 10.30 -3.57 25.07
C ASP A 697 9.87 -3.86 23.63
N ALA A 698 9.74 -2.83 22.80
CA ALA A 698 9.54 -3.02 21.36
C ALA A 698 10.72 -3.76 20.75
N THR A 699 10.57 -4.35 19.55
CA THR A 699 11.62 -5.08 18.81
C THR A 699 12.91 -4.28 18.67
N ILE A 700 12.80 -2.96 18.55
CA ILE A 700 13.89 -2.02 18.68
C ILE A 700 13.51 -1.08 19.83
N ALA A 701 14.09 -1.31 21.00
CA ALA A 701 13.71 -0.61 22.23
C ALA A 701 14.02 0.90 22.20
N LYS A 702 15.02 1.33 21.37
CA LYS A 702 15.41 2.73 21.23
C LYS A 702 15.73 3.06 19.77
N VAL A 703 15.12 4.12 19.23
CA VAL A 703 15.38 4.63 17.87
C VAL A 703 15.47 6.16 17.93
N ASN A 704 16.54 6.74 17.38
CA ASN A 704 16.77 8.20 17.38
C ASN A 704 16.55 8.83 18.77
N ASP A 705 17.14 8.21 19.81
CA ASP A 705 17.03 8.59 21.21
C ASP A 705 15.61 8.59 21.81
N ILE A 706 14.67 7.90 21.16
CA ILE A 706 13.31 7.66 21.66
C ILE A 706 13.19 6.22 22.14
N TYR A 707 12.85 6.02 23.40
CA TYR A 707 12.54 4.73 24.01
C TYR A 707 11.13 4.29 23.65
N ARG A 708 10.91 2.96 23.55
CA ARG A 708 9.68 2.38 23.01
C ARG A 708 9.25 1.18 23.83
N LYS A 709 8.02 1.24 24.38
CA LYS A 709 7.33 0.14 25.07
C LYS A 709 6.07 -0.24 24.30
N VAL A 710 5.65 -1.48 24.49
CA VAL A 710 4.47 -2.06 23.83
C VAL A 710 3.60 -2.81 24.83
N ILE A 711 2.28 -2.73 24.62
CA ILE A 711 1.28 -3.47 25.37
C ILE A 711 0.33 -4.10 24.37
N TYR A 712 0.06 -5.40 24.49
CA TYR A 712 -0.85 -6.13 23.60
C TYR A 712 -2.13 -6.49 24.34
N MET A 713 -3.26 -6.35 23.67
CA MET A 713 -4.57 -6.80 24.11
C MET A 713 -5.17 -7.68 23.04
N LYS A 714 -5.72 -8.83 23.42
CA LYS A 714 -6.36 -9.76 22.50
C LYS A 714 -7.76 -10.10 23.01
N THR A 715 -8.74 -10.12 22.12
CA THR A 715 -10.11 -10.56 22.41
C THR A 715 -10.84 -10.98 21.12
N SER A 716 -11.89 -11.75 21.23
CA SER A 716 -12.79 -12.03 20.12
C SER A 716 -13.67 -10.82 19.75
N ASP A 717 -13.90 -9.89 20.68
CA ASP A 717 -14.72 -8.69 20.47
C ASP A 717 -13.88 -7.47 20.06
N TYR A 718 -14.00 -7.06 18.80
CA TYR A 718 -13.35 -5.86 18.27
C TYR A 718 -13.84 -4.56 18.93
N ALA A 719 -15.14 -4.48 19.28
CA ALA A 719 -15.72 -3.31 19.90
C ALA A 719 -15.18 -3.05 21.30
N ALA A 720 -14.88 -4.12 22.06
CA ALA A 720 -14.22 -4.01 23.35
C ALA A 720 -12.84 -3.35 23.25
N LEU A 721 -12.05 -3.67 22.22
CA LEU A 721 -10.76 -3.01 21.99
C LEU A 721 -10.90 -1.52 21.66
N ILE A 722 -11.93 -1.13 20.92
CA ILE A 722 -12.23 0.29 20.66
C ILE A 722 -12.57 1.00 21.96
N SER A 723 -13.41 0.39 22.80
CA SER A 723 -13.80 0.96 24.10
C SER A 723 -12.59 1.16 25.02
N ILE A 724 -11.71 0.18 25.11
CA ILE A 724 -10.46 0.30 25.90
C ILE A 724 -9.58 1.43 25.34
N LYS A 725 -9.41 1.49 24.03
CA LYS A 725 -8.69 2.59 23.37
C LYS A 725 -9.28 3.95 23.74
N ASP A 726 -10.61 4.11 23.71
CA ASP A 726 -11.29 5.37 24.02
C ASP A 726 -11.03 5.79 25.48
N VAL A 727 -11.05 4.83 26.42
CA VAL A 727 -10.73 5.09 27.84
C VAL A 727 -9.27 5.52 28.01
N ILE A 728 -8.33 4.83 27.36
CA ILE A 728 -6.91 5.22 27.38
C ILE A 728 -6.72 6.62 26.80
N GLU A 729 -7.33 6.94 25.65
CA GLU A 729 -7.27 8.28 25.06
C GLU A 729 -7.82 9.37 25.97
N GLN A 730 -8.91 9.10 26.71
CA GLN A 730 -9.49 10.04 27.66
C GLN A 730 -8.57 10.26 28.86
N ALA A 731 -7.99 9.18 29.41
CA ALA A 731 -7.06 9.28 30.54
C ALA A 731 -5.80 10.08 30.15
N VAL A 732 -5.23 9.83 28.99
CA VAL A 732 -4.07 10.58 28.44
C VAL A 732 -4.37 12.07 28.26
N LYS A 733 -5.58 12.41 27.84
CA LYS A 733 -6.00 13.82 27.70
C LYS A 733 -6.21 14.50 29.06
N ALA A 734 -6.70 13.78 30.08
CA ALA A 734 -6.99 14.30 31.41
C ALA A 734 -5.72 14.50 32.23
N ASP A 735 -4.73 13.64 32.11
CA ASP A 735 -3.51 13.69 32.90
C ASP A 735 -2.42 14.54 32.24
N THR A 736 -1.98 15.59 32.92
CA THR A 736 -0.91 16.49 32.44
C THR A 736 0.45 15.80 32.39
N ALA A 737 0.72 14.81 33.23
CA ALA A 737 1.95 14.03 33.23
C ALA A 737 2.03 13.13 31.97
N MET A 738 0.91 12.60 31.50
CA MET A 738 0.83 11.76 30.31
C MET A 738 0.94 12.53 28.99
N LYS A 739 0.88 13.86 28.97
CA LYS A 739 0.96 14.68 27.75
C LYS A 739 2.34 14.70 27.08
N HIS A 740 3.39 14.32 27.77
CA HIS A 740 4.76 14.30 27.24
C HIS A 740 5.11 13.01 26.51
N ALA A 741 4.43 11.90 26.79
CA ALA A 741 4.59 10.67 26.04
C ALA A 741 3.70 10.63 24.81
N ASN A 742 4.22 10.03 23.73
CA ASN A 742 3.44 9.78 22.54
C ASN A 742 2.86 8.36 22.63
N ILE A 743 1.53 8.27 22.77
CA ILE A 743 0.78 7.02 22.80
C ILE A 743 0.06 6.86 21.47
N SER A 744 0.22 5.70 20.82
CA SER A 744 -0.44 5.39 19.56
C SER A 744 -0.94 3.95 19.54
N PHE A 745 -1.97 3.71 18.73
CA PHE A 745 -2.72 2.46 18.67
C PHE A 745 -2.52 1.77 17.31
N ASP A 746 -2.43 0.44 17.33
CA ASP A 746 -2.35 -0.37 16.13
C ASP A 746 -3.27 -1.59 16.27
N PHE A 747 -4.39 -1.56 15.57
CA PHE A 747 -5.35 -2.68 15.51
C PHE A 747 -4.92 -3.71 14.51
N ASN A 748 -4.91 -4.98 14.90
CA ASN A 748 -4.46 -6.11 14.09
C ASN A 748 -3.12 -5.78 13.40
N PRO A 749 -2.03 -5.59 14.19
CA PRO A 749 -0.75 -5.15 13.68
C PRO A 749 -0.18 -6.17 12.70
N MET A 750 0.34 -5.70 11.55
CA MET A 750 0.92 -6.52 10.52
C MET A 750 2.40 -6.87 10.77
N SER A 751 3.01 -6.30 11.77
CA SER A 751 4.40 -6.60 12.18
C SER A 751 4.55 -6.35 13.67
N GLY A 752 5.26 -7.25 14.38
CA GLY A 752 5.74 -6.97 15.73
C GLY A 752 6.86 -5.92 15.66
N PHE A 753 6.68 -4.76 16.29
CA PHE A 753 7.68 -3.69 16.34
C PHE A 753 8.55 -3.77 17.57
#